data_5b26e66f7b332580268ab2462a73c2a7
#
_entry.id   5b26e66f7b332580268ab2462a73c2a7
#
_cell.length_a   1.000
_cell.length_b   1.000
_cell.length_c   1.000
_cell.angle_alpha   90.00
_cell.angle_beta   90.00
_cell.angle_gamma   90.00
#
_symmetry.space_group_name_H-M   'P 1'
#
loop_
_entity.id
_entity.type
_entity.pdbx_description
1 polymer ?
#
loop_
_entity_poly.entity_id
_entity_poly.type
_entity_poly.pdbx_seq_one_letter_code
_entity_poly.pdbx_strand_id
1 'polypeptide(L)'
;MIFKSLFFAFIGFTGVFQNNPDKEIELLQKKFPDENAVFTKKHAEYDIRIVADSLVIKVRHSEEMAILGDNAAPYARDQVYTSSFSEAQNVDAKTLTPNKRKWTSVPVTEFRNISDNDNSVFFDDSEYISFTYPAVKKGTKTSLSYDVAVNDPHFIGSGFFASYAPIVDARFTFILDPTVELEFKFFNVDESEITKTETTKNGRKVLTFQMKDVPKVEFEPSSPSYNYLAAHMSTMIRSYKKSSGETVEILGNPDLLYNWYWTFIDGLKESRSEQIDELLAGIVSPEDDELTKVKKIYYWVQDNIKYIAFEEGMRGFIPHNGDYVCTKRYGDCKDMASIIVNMLNHAGIEAHYTWIGSRKLPYKYTELPSASVDNHMIATYIKDGEYYFLDATGQYQPFGLPTSMIQGKQALIAYDKDRYEIKEVPVMRKEDNIMKDEYSYQLEAGTVKGSGNVTLTGYAKVFNSFRMINSSKQKTDEYITRLLNRGSNKFFVDDYDIQGLDDLDAPITLDYDFRAEDYYREINGSIYFNMNMDKSFSNATIEEDRKYPRELDYKYIDQNLSSLEIPEGYEVKFLPKNSEVDGKVFGYSMKYRQEEGKVILERSFYLDYLLMQPEDFANWNEAIEKFTKDNKQIVILKKK
;
A
#
# COMPACT_ATOMS: atom_id res chain seq x y z
N MET A 1 -26.28 -2.01 43.87
CA MET A 1 -26.80 -1.92 42.51
C MET A 1 -26.33 -3.16 41.78
N ILE A 2 -27.25 -4.02 41.40
CA ILE A 2 -27.03 -5.43 41.08
C ILE A 2 -26.68 -5.55 39.60
N PHE A 3 -25.45 -5.99 39.28
CA PHE A 3 -25.06 -6.39 37.92
C PHE A 3 -25.67 -7.77 37.63
N LYS A 4 -26.60 -7.81 36.68
CA LYS A 4 -27.09 -9.06 36.09
C LYS A 4 -26.10 -9.54 35.06
N SER A 5 -25.33 -10.58 35.41
CA SER A 5 -24.55 -11.38 34.45
C SER A 5 -25.52 -12.18 33.58
N LEU A 6 -25.57 -11.88 32.30
CA LEU A 6 -26.19 -12.77 31.32
C LEU A 6 -25.18 -13.89 30.99
N PHE A 7 -25.44 -15.07 31.52
CA PHE A 7 -24.79 -16.31 31.06
C PHE A 7 -25.37 -16.68 29.70
N PHE A 8 -24.61 -16.49 28.63
CA PHE A 8 -24.89 -17.16 27.34
C PHE A 8 -24.44 -18.61 27.48
N ALA A 9 -25.40 -19.52 27.50
CA ALA A 9 -25.15 -20.95 27.44
C ALA A 9 -24.56 -21.29 26.07
N PHE A 10 -23.30 -21.64 26.00
CA PHE A 10 -22.66 -22.26 24.84
C PHE A 10 -23.27 -23.66 24.68
N ILE A 11 -24.27 -23.78 23.81
CA ILE A 11 -24.71 -25.07 23.28
C ILE A 11 -23.69 -25.49 22.23
N GLY A 12 -22.78 -26.38 22.62
CA GLY A 12 -21.83 -27.03 21.70
C GLY A 12 -22.59 -27.80 20.62
N PHE A 13 -22.68 -27.26 19.43
CA PHE A 13 -23.18 -27.96 18.23
C PHE A 13 -22.11 -28.91 17.68
N THR A 14 -21.86 -30.04 18.35
CA THR A 14 -21.30 -31.24 17.72
C THR A 14 -22.45 -32.09 17.18
N GLY A 15 -23.19 -31.55 16.22
CA GLY A 15 -24.24 -32.29 15.52
C GLY A 15 -23.77 -32.59 14.11
N VAL A 16 -23.63 -33.88 13.80
CA VAL A 16 -23.59 -34.41 12.44
C VAL A 16 -24.69 -33.72 11.62
N PHE A 17 -24.30 -32.82 10.72
CA PHE A 17 -25.23 -32.21 9.75
C PHE A 17 -25.81 -33.32 8.88
N GLN A 18 -27.00 -33.77 9.19
CA GLN A 18 -27.73 -34.66 8.32
C GLN A 18 -28.05 -33.89 7.04
N ASN A 19 -27.51 -34.36 5.93
CA ASN A 19 -27.63 -34.05 4.51
C ASN A 19 -29.00 -33.49 4.03
N ASN A 20 -29.46 -32.37 4.56
CA ASN A 20 -30.60 -31.66 4.02
C ASN A 20 -30.16 -30.24 3.60
N PRO A 21 -29.95 -30.00 2.29
CA PRO A 21 -29.51 -28.72 1.76
C PRO A 21 -30.32 -27.52 2.24
N ASP A 22 -31.63 -27.62 2.25
CA ASP A 22 -32.54 -26.51 2.61
C ASP A 22 -32.35 -26.10 4.10
N LYS A 23 -32.20 -27.10 5.00
CA LYS A 23 -31.94 -26.84 6.41
C LYS A 23 -30.59 -26.24 6.66
N GLU A 24 -29.57 -26.70 5.93
CA GLU A 24 -28.21 -26.15 6.05
C GLU A 24 -28.21 -24.66 5.65
N ILE A 25 -28.79 -24.32 4.50
CA ILE A 25 -28.89 -22.93 4.03
C ILE A 25 -29.71 -22.07 4.99
N GLU A 26 -30.86 -22.57 5.50
CA GLU A 26 -31.69 -21.86 6.49
C GLU A 26 -30.91 -21.53 7.77
N LEU A 27 -30.13 -22.49 8.30
CA LEU A 27 -29.28 -22.29 9.48
C LEU A 27 -28.20 -21.25 9.24
N LEU A 28 -27.55 -21.28 8.05
CA LEU A 28 -26.54 -20.30 7.68
C LEU A 28 -27.13 -18.90 7.50
N GLN A 29 -28.30 -18.77 6.87
CA GLN A 29 -29.02 -17.50 6.73
C GLN A 29 -29.39 -16.92 8.10
N LYS A 30 -29.82 -17.78 9.05
CA LYS A 30 -30.12 -17.35 10.41
C LYS A 30 -28.89 -16.88 11.16
N LYS A 31 -27.74 -17.52 10.91
CA LYS A 31 -26.47 -17.19 11.55
C LYS A 31 -25.80 -15.94 10.93
N PHE A 32 -25.96 -15.74 9.63
CA PHE A 32 -25.40 -14.65 8.85
C PHE A 32 -26.49 -13.91 8.06
N PRO A 33 -27.40 -13.18 8.75
CA PRO A 33 -28.60 -12.62 8.14
C PRO A 33 -28.32 -11.55 7.10
N ASP A 34 -27.23 -10.81 7.24
CA ASP A 34 -26.87 -9.67 6.38
C ASP A 34 -25.88 -10.06 5.26
N GLU A 35 -25.50 -11.35 5.17
CA GLU A 35 -24.50 -11.81 4.23
C GLU A 35 -25.11 -12.45 2.98
N ASN A 36 -24.56 -12.11 1.80
CA ASN A 36 -24.94 -12.75 0.54
C ASN A 36 -24.27 -14.12 0.33
N ALA A 37 -23.11 -14.35 0.96
CA ALA A 37 -22.39 -15.60 0.88
C ALA A 37 -21.54 -15.83 2.14
N VAL A 38 -21.26 -17.10 2.45
CA VAL A 38 -20.41 -17.52 3.56
C VAL A 38 -19.60 -18.75 3.16
N PHE A 39 -18.31 -18.75 3.45
CA PHE A 39 -17.50 -19.95 3.37
C PHE A 39 -17.91 -20.92 4.48
N THR A 40 -18.47 -22.05 4.13
CA THR A 40 -18.75 -23.12 5.12
C THR A 40 -17.46 -23.83 5.53
N LYS A 41 -16.46 -23.81 4.63
CA LYS A 41 -15.16 -24.44 4.81
C LYS A 41 -14.13 -23.72 3.96
N LYS A 42 -12.95 -23.43 4.57
CA LYS A 42 -11.74 -22.95 3.89
C LYS A 42 -10.53 -23.63 4.53
N HIS A 43 -10.04 -24.70 3.89
CA HIS A 43 -9.00 -25.56 4.44
C HIS A 43 -7.80 -25.63 3.51
N ALA A 44 -6.59 -25.67 4.11
CA ALA A 44 -5.35 -26.02 3.42
C ALA A 44 -4.63 -27.11 4.20
N GLU A 45 -4.21 -28.16 3.51
CA GLU A 45 -3.44 -29.28 4.05
C GLU A 45 -2.06 -29.32 3.39
N TYR A 46 -1.02 -29.09 4.19
CA TYR A 46 0.37 -29.10 3.78
C TYR A 46 0.96 -30.49 4.07
N ASP A 47 1.38 -31.19 3.04
CA ASP A 47 2.09 -32.46 3.12
C ASP A 47 3.57 -32.24 2.81
N ILE A 48 4.41 -32.20 3.86
CA ILE A 48 5.84 -31.89 3.76
C ILE A 48 6.64 -33.17 4.04
N ARG A 49 7.38 -33.63 3.02
CA ARG A 49 8.16 -34.89 3.03
C ARG A 49 9.59 -34.66 2.63
N ILE A 50 10.44 -35.58 3.06
CA ILE A 50 11.81 -35.69 2.56
C ILE A 50 11.84 -36.85 1.56
N VAL A 51 12.23 -36.55 0.32
CA VAL A 51 12.38 -37.54 -0.76
C VAL A 51 13.74 -37.34 -1.40
N ALA A 52 14.58 -38.37 -1.38
CA ALA A 52 15.96 -38.32 -1.89
C ALA A 52 16.73 -37.09 -1.34
N ASP A 53 16.68 -36.93 -0.02
CA ASP A 53 17.34 -35.85 0.74
C ASP A 53 16.88 -34.40 0.41
N SER A 54 15.77 -34.24 -0.30
CA SER A 54 15.18 -32.97 -0.65
C SER A 54 13.77 -32.84 -0.08
N LEU A 55 13.36 -31.62 0.25
CA LEU A 55 11.99 -31.33 0.65
C LEU A 55 11.04 -31.39 -0.55
N VAL A 56 9.92 -32.05 -0.35
CA VAL A 56 8.78 -32.06 -1.27
C VAL A 56 7.58 -31.50 -0.51
N ILE A 57 7.05 -30.40 -0.98
CA ILE A 57 5.95 -29.67 -0.34
C ILE A 57 4.75 -29.68 -1.27
N LYS A 58 3.66 -30.29 -0.82
CA LYS A 58 2.37 -30.28 -1.53
C LYS A 58 1.30 -29.69 -0.63
N VAL A 59 0.50 -28.79 -1.17
CA VAL A 59 -0.60 -28.16 -0.44
C VAL A 59 -1.91 -28.51 -1.13
N ARG A 60 -2.85 -29.08 -0.41
CA ARG A 60 -4.21 -29.30 -0.89
C ARG A 60 -5.14 -28.25 -0.33
N HIS A 61 -5.73 -27.44 -1.20
CA HIS A 61 -6.78 -26.49 -0.87
C HIS A 61 -8.16 -27.12 -1.06
N SER A 62 -9.10 -26.72 -0.19
CA SER A 62 -10.47 -27.20 -0.25
C SER A 62 -11.41 -26.16 0.35
N GLU A 63 -12.27 -25.60 -0.49
CA GLU A 63 -13.17 -24.50 -0.13
C GLU A 63 -14.61 -24.84 -0.51
N GLU A 64 -15.56 -24.44 0.32
CA GLU A 64 -16.97 -24.46 0.03
C GLU A 64 -17.61 -23.15 0.46
N MET A 65 -18.41 -22.54 -0.40
CA MET A 65 -19.14 -21.30 -0.13
C MET A 65 -20.62 -21.49 -0.37
N ALA A 66 -21.46 -21.15 0.62
CA ALA A 66 -22.92 -21.14 0.50
C ALA A 66 -23.40 -19.75 0.05
N ILE A 67 -24.29 -19.71 -0.92
CA ILE A 67 -24.91 -18.49 -1.44
C ILE A 67 -26.22 -18.27 -0.71
N LEU A 68 -26.28 -17.22 0.11
CA LEU A 68 -27.39 -16.94 1.04
C LEU A 68 -28.34 -15.85 0.52
N GLY A 69 -27.82 -14.91 -0.26
CA GLY A 69 -28.56 -13.77 -0.79
C GLY A 69 -28.92 -13.91 -2.27
N ASP A 70 -29.74 -12.97 -2.75
CA ASP A 70 -30.16 -12.95 -4.15
C ASP A 70 -29.10 -12.38 -5.10
N ASN A 71 -28.14 -11.60 -4.57
CA ASN A 71 -26.98 -11.10 -5.32
C ASN A 71 -25.89 -12.18 -5.41
N ALA A 72 -26.09 -13.18 -6.26
CA ALA A 72 -25.20 -14.33 -6.44
C ALA A 72 -24.11 -14.11 -7.51
N ALA A 73 -24.28 -13.15 -8.40
CA ALA A 73 -23.40 -12.95 -9.57
C ALA A 73 -21.91 -12.72 -9.22
N PRO A 74 -21.55 -11.96 -8.18
CA PRO A 74 -20.15 -11.78 -7.78
C PRO A 74 -19.42 -13.07 -7.39
N TYR A 75 -20.16 -14.09 -6.94
CA TYR A 75 -19.63 -15.37 -6.46
C TYR A 75 -19.61 -16.48 -7.52
N ALA A 76 -20.03 -16.15 -8.76
CA ALA A 76 -20.04 -17.10 -9.86
C ALA A 76 -18.68 -17.26 -10.55
N ARG A 77 -17.76 -16.32 -10.38
CA ARG A 77 -16.40 -16.40 -10.96
C ARG A 77 -15.38 -16.63 -9.87
N ASP A 78 -14.38 -17.44 -10.20
CA ASP A 78 -13.27 -17.71 -9.32
C ASP A 78 -11.99 -17.97 -10.11
N GLN A 79 -10.87 -18.01 -9.41
CA GLN A 79 -9.56 -18.22 -10.02
C GLN A 79 -8.58 -18.85 -9.04
N VAL A 80 -7.67 -19.64 -9.56
CA VAL A 80 -6.58 -20.29 -8.82
C VAL A 80 -5.26 -19.72 -9.33
N TYR A 81 -4.47 -19.15 -8.42
CA TYR A 81 -3.13 -18.65 -8.74
C TYR A 81 -2.15 -19.79 -9.00
N THR A 82 -1.26 -19.63 -9.96
CA THR A 82 -0.17 -20.54 -10.30
C THR A 82 1.05 -19.75 -10.77
N SER A 83 2.25 -20.22 -10.42
CA SER A 83 3.52 -19.66 -10.85
C SER A 83 4.60 -20.74 -10.84
N SER A 84 5.83 -20.44 -11.27
CA SER A 84 6.98 -21.35 -11.17
C SER A 84 7.31 -21.77 -9.74
N PHE A 85 6.98 -20.94 -8.74
CA PHE A 85 7.18 -21.26 -7.31
C PHE A 85 6.02 -22.03 -6.68
N SER A 86 4.82 -21.89 -7.22
CA SER A 86 3.57 -22.41 -6.67
C SER A 86 2.70 -22.95 -7.80
N GLU A 87 3.01 -24.16 -8.26
CA GLU A 87 2.33 -24.77 -9.41
C GLU A 87 1.00 -25.40 -8.99
N ALA A 88 -0.12 -24.85 -9.50
CA ALA A 88 -1.46 -25.36 -9.26
C ALA A 88 -1.78 -26.55 -10.17
N GLN A 89 -2.34 -27.60 -9.58
CA GLN A 89 -2.67 -28.86 -10.26
C GLN A 89 -4.03 -29.38 -9.77
N ASN A 90 -4.63 -30.29 -10.55
CA ASN A 90 -5.84 -31.03 -10.15
C ASN A 90 -7.01 -30.12 -9.72
N VAL A 91 -7.23 -29.02 -10.43
CA VAL A 91 -8.32 -28.08 -10.12
C VAL A 91 -9.67 -28.75 -10.40
N ASP A 92 -10.48 -28.93 -9.35
CA ASP A 92 -11.86 -29.43 -9.40
C ASP A 92 -12.79 -28.37 -8.82
N ALA A 93 -13.63 -27.79 -9.67
CA ALA A 93 -14.59 -26.78 -9.31
C ALA A 93 -16.01 -27.18 -9.74
N LYS A 94 -17.00 -26.93 -8.88
CA LYS A 94 -18.39 -27.33 -9.12
C LYS A 94 -19.38 -26.49 -8.32
N THR A 95 -20.60 -26.42 -8.81
CA THR A 95 -21.73 -25.93 -8.04
C THR A 95 -22.52 -27.09 -7.46
N LEU A 96 -22.83 -27.00 -6.18
CA LEU A 96 -23.71 -27.91 -5.48
C LEU A 96 -25.11 -27.31 -5.46
N THR A 97 -26.06 -27.94 -6.12
CA THR A 97 -27.45 -27.52 -6.19
C THR A 97 -28.36 -28.40 -5.31
N PRO A 98 -29.30 -27.82 -4.56
CA PRO A 98 -30.20 -28.64 -3.75
C PRO A 98 -31.14 -29.48 -4.64
N ASN A 99 -31.25 -30.77 -4.32
CA ASN A 99 -32.18 -31.68 -4.96
C ASN A 99 -32.84 -32.56 -3.88
N LYS A 100 -34.02 -32.18 -3.46
CA LYS A 100 -34.75 -32.77 -2.33
C LYS A 100 -33.88 -32.74 -1.05
N ARG A 101 -33.35 -33.89 -0.61
CA ARG A 101 -32.55 -34.02 0.62
C ARG A 101 -31.05 -34.18 0.36
N LYS A 102 -30.57 -33.94 -0.86
CA LYS A 102 -29.16 -34.16 -1.25
C LYS A 102 -28.66 -32.99 -2.09
N TRP A 103 -27.37 -32.77 -2.04
CA TRP A 103 -26.65 -31.92 -2.96
C TRP A 103 -26.39 -32.67 -4.28
N THR A 104 -26.67 -32.03 -5.41
CA THR A 104 -26.32 -32.52 -6.76
C THR A 104 -25.21 -31.62 -7.31
N SER A 105 -24.15 -32.26 -7.79
CA SER A 105 -22.98 -31.55 -8.33
C SER A 105 -23.21 -31.19 -9.81
N VAL A 106 -22.88 -29.94 -10.16
CA VAL A 106 -22.77 -29.47 -11.55
C VAL A 106 -21.31 -29.01 -11.74
N PRO A 107 -20.49 -29.77 -12.47
CA PRO A 107 -19.06 -29.47 -12.59
C PRO A 107 -18.80 -28.22 -13.46
N VAL A 108 -17.71 -27.52 -13.18
CA VAL A 108 -17.10 -26.60 -14.13
C VAL A 108 -16.38 -27.43 -15.20
N THR A 109 -16.56 -27.06 -16.45
CA THR A 109 -15.96 -27.78 -17.60
C THR A 109 -14.97 -26.93 -18.39
N GLU A 110 -14.96 -25.62 -18.16
CA GLU A 110 -14.05 -24.69 -18.85
C GLU A 110 -13.16 -23.98 -17.85
N PHE A 111 -11.85 -24.14 -18.04
CA PHE A 111 -10.80 -23.44 -17.30
C PHE A 111 -9.94 -22.70 -18.32
N ARG A 112 -9.50 -21.47 -17.97
CA ARG A 112 -8.68 -20.62 -18.85
C ARG A 112 -7.52 -20.06 -18.07
N ASN A 113 -6.33 -20.20 -18.60
CA ASN A 113 -5.17 -19.51 -18.06
C ASN A 113 -5.21 -18.05 -18.51
N ILE A 114 -5.06 -17.15 -17.56
CA ILE A 114 -5.01 -15.69 -17.76
C ILE A 114 -3.74 -15.23 -17.07
N SER A 115 -2.86 -14.56 -17.81
CA SER A 115 -1.67 -13.95 -17.22
C SER A 115 -2.07 -12.86 -16.22
N ASP A 116 -1.37 -12.80 -15.10
CA ASP A 116 -1.52 -11.75 -14.08
C ASP A 116 -0.77 -10.49 -14.56
N ASN A 117 -1.31 -9.83 -15.58
CA ASN A 117 -0.71 -8.63 -16.12
C ASN A 117 -1.14 -7.41 -15.29
N ASP A 118 -0.36 -7.05 -14.29
CA ASP A 118 -0.37 -5.69 -13.76
C ASP A 118 0.26 -4.76 -14.84
N ASN A 119 -0.31 -3.56 -15.01
CA ASN A 119 0.18 -2.57 -15.99
C ASN A 119 1.64 -2.13 -15.75
N SER A 120 2.24 -2.48 -14.63
CA SER A 120 3.63 -2.20 -14.26
C SER A 120 4.60 -3.34 -14.60
N VAL A 121 4.10 -4.56 -14.89
CA VAL A 121 4.89 -5.75 -15.22
C VAL A 121 4.70 -6.09 -16.69
N PHE A 122 5.79 -6.15 -17.45
CA PHE A 122 5.73 -6.50 -18.88
C PHE A 122 5.57 -8.00 -19.08
N PHE A 123 6.20 -8.81 -18.24
CA PHE A 123 6.11 -10.26 -18.25
C PHE A 123 6.29 -10.80 -16.83
N ASP A 124 5.33 -11.62 -16.40
CA ASP A 124 5.36 -12.41 -15.18
C ASP A 124 4.98 -13.85 -15.55
N ASP A 125 5.60 -14.83 -14.92
CA ASP A 125 5.20 -16.24 -15.06
C ASP A 125 4.00 -16.60 -14.17
N SER A 126 3.47 -15.61 -13.45
CA SER A 126 2.25 -15.74 -12.66
C SER A 126 1.01 -15.76 -13.56
N GLU A 127 0.19 -16.74 -13.34
CA GLU A 127 -1.07 -16.93 -14.06
C GLU A 127 -2.21 -17.19 -13.09
N TYR A 128 -3.42 -16.97 -13.55
CA TYR A 128 -4.64 -17.42 -12.91
C TYR A 128 -5.34 -18.45 -13.79
N ILE A 129 -5.66 -19.61 -13.22
CA ILE A 129 -6.60 -20.57 -13.79
C ILE A 129 -8.01 -20.05 -13.45
N SER A 130 -8.62 -19.32 -14.37
CA SER A 130 -9.92 -18.66 -14.19
C SER A 130 -11.06 -19.53 -14.72
N PHE A 131 -12.20 -19.52 -14.04
CA PHE A 131 -13.38 -20.28 -14.41
C PHE A 131 -14.66 -19.64 -13.87
N THR A 132 -15.82 -20.15 -14.37
CA THR A 132 -17.13 -19.72 -13.92
C THR A 132 -17.92 -20.92 -13.43
N TYR A 133 -18.44 -20.83 -12.20
CA TYR A 133 -19.33 -21.81 -11.65
C TYR A 133 -20.68 -21.78 -12.36
N PRO A 134 -21.19 -22.92 -12.88
CA PRO A 134 -22.50 -22.97 -13.51
C PRO A 134 -23.63 -22.88 -12.48
N ALA A 135 -24.75 -22.28 -12.86
CA ALA A 135 -26.01 -22.27 -12.08
C ALA A 135 -25.92 -21.75 -10.64
N VAL A 136 -24.99 -20.83 -10.35
CA VAL A 136 -24.88 -20.16 -9.04
C VAL A 136 -26.08 -19.28 -8.79
N LYS A 137 -26.77 -19.50 -7.66
CA LYS A 137 -27.92 -18.72 -7.20
C LYS A 137 -28.13 -18.93 -5.70
N LYS A 138 -28.97 -18.12 -5.10
CA LYS A 138 -29.39 -18.31 -3.70
C LYS A 138 -29.78 -19.77 -3.42
N GLY A 139 -29.26 -20.30 -2.31
CA GLY A 139 -29.48 -21.67 -1.89
C GLY A 139 -28.57 -22.72 -2.53
N THR A 140 -27.63 -22.30 -3.40
CA THR A 140 -26.57 -23.20 -3.92
C THR A 140 -25.27 -23.03 -3.13
N LYS A 141 -24.32 -23.95 -3.36
CA LYS A 141 -22.92 -23.83 -2.86
C LYS A 141 -21.95 -23.92 -4.03
N THR A 142 -20.84 -23.18 -3.96
CA THR A 142 -19.67 -23.46 -4.78
C THR A 142 -18.72 -24.37 -4.00
N SER A 143 -17.99 -25.22 -4.71
CA SER A 143 -16.96 -26.08 -4.13
C SER A 143 -15.74 -26.08 -5.04
N LEU A 144 -14.59 -25.79 -4.47
CA LEU A 144 -13.29 -25.73 -5.14
C LEU A 144 -12.30 -26.61 -4.38
N SER A 145 -11.53 -27.43 -5.11
CA SER A 145 -10.34 -28.07 -4.56
C SER A 145 -9.24 -28.12 -5.61
N TYR A 146 -8.00 -27.95 -5.17
CA TYR A 146 -6.83 -28.01 -6.02
C TYR A 146 -5.59 -28.36 -5.19
N ASP A 147 -4.57 -28.86 -5.86
CA ASP A 147 -3.28 -29.14 -5.26
C ASP A 147 -2.27 -28.07 -5.73
N VAL A 148 -1.33 -27.68 -4.86
CA VAL A 148 -0.21 -26.79 -5.19
C VAL A 148 1.08 -27.51 -4.86
N ALA A 149 2.00 -27.56 -5.82
CA ALA A 149 3.39 -27.94 -5.58
C ALA A 149 4.19 -26.67 -5.27
N VAL A 150 4.79 -26.59 -4.07
CA VAL A 150 5.70 -25.50 -3.70
C VAL A 150 7.12 -25.93 -4.05
N ASN A 151 7.69 -25.28 -5.07
CA ASN A 151 8.95 -25.71 -5.69
C ASN A 151 10.21 -25.22 -4.96
N ASP A 152 10.08 -24.19 -4.09
CA ASP A 152 11.17 -23.71 -3.25
C ASP A 152 10.66 -23.51 -1.80
N PRO A 153 11.34 -24.09 -0.78
CA PRO A 153 10.90 -24.04 0.61
C PRO A 153 10.88 -22.63 1.21
N HIS A 154 11.58 -21.66 0.63
CA HIS A 154 11.54 -20.26 1.06
C HIS A 154 10.19 -19.60 0.79
N PHE A 155 9.37 -20.16 -0.13
CA PHE A 155 8.08 -19.61 -0.57
C PHE A 155 6.87 -20.40 -0.07
N ILE A 156 6.96 -21.09 1.07
CA ILE A 156 5.81 -21.76 1.67
C ILE A 156 4.68 -20.78 2.04
N GLY A 157 5.02 -19.52 2.34
CA GLY A 157 4.09 -18.39 2.39
C GLY A 157 3.18 -18.32 3.61
N SER A 158 2.13 -17.50 3.47
CA SER A 158 1.15 -17.19 4.51
C SER A 158 -0.22 -17.80 4.20
N GLY A 159 -0.90 -18.27 5.26
CA GLY A 159 -2.27 -18.74 5.21
C GLY A 159 -3.22 -17.76 5.93
N PHE A 160 -4.29 -17.30 5.24
CA PHE A 160 -5.27 -16.37 5.79
C PHE A 160 -6.47 -17.10 6.38
N PHE A 161 -6.75 -16.86 7.68
CA PHE A 161 -7.96 -17.35 8.34
C PHE A 161 -9.20 -16.53 7.95
N ALA A 162 -9.04 -15.28 7.55
CA ALA A 162 -10.10 -14.38 7.15
C ALA A 162 -10.23 -14.27 5.62
N SER A 163 -11.36 -13.76 5.12
CA SER A 163 -11.63 -13.55 3.69
C SER A 163 -12.63 -12.41 3.48
N TYR A 164 -12.99 -12.14 2.21
CA TYR A 164 -14.02 -11.16 1.81
C TYR A 164 -15.45 -11.58 2.18
N ALA A 165 -15.65 -12.82 2.61
CA ALA A 165 -16.89 -13.32 3.17
C ALA A 165 -16.59 -14.04 4.51
N PRO A 166 -17.56 -14.13 5.44
CA PRO A 166 -17.35 -14.85 6.68
C PRO A 166 -16.99 -16.32 6.44
N ILE A 167 -16.24 -16.92 7.36
CA ILE A 167 -15.79 -18.32 7.28
C ILE A 167 -16.26 -19.08 8.51
N VAL A 168 -17.06 -20.14 8.34
CA VAL A 168 -17.50 -21.00 9.44
C VAL A 168 -16.37 -21.86 10.00
N ASP A 169 -15.54 -22.43 9.13
CA ASP A 169 -14.41 -23.30 9.51
C ASP A 169 -13.18 -22.99 8.63
N ALA A 170 -12.25 -22.21 9.16
CA ALA A 170 -10.95 -21.94 8.57
C ALA A 170 -9.89 -22.84 9.21
N ARG A 171 -9.11 -23.60 8.40
CA ARG A 171 -8.21 -24.60 8.93
C ARG A 171 -6.94 -24.78 8.10
N PHE A 172 -5.81 -24.84 8.79
CA PHE A 172 -4.51 -25.21 8.22
C PHE A 172 -4.01 -26.47 8.93
N THR A 173 -3.65 -27.49 8.16
CA THR A 173 -3.12 -28.76 8.67
C THR A 173 -1.76 -29.02 8.05
N PHE A 174 -0.76 -29.29 8.87
CA PHE A 174 0.60 -29.60 8.44
C PHE A 174 0.91 -31.06 8.81
N ILE A 175 1.20 -31.89 7.81
CA ILE A 175 1.61 -33.30 7.94
C ILE A 175 3.09 -33.36 7.63
N LEU A 176 3.92 -33.51 8.67
CA LEU A 176 5.35 -33.30 8.61
C LEU A 176 6.13 -34.63 8.68
N ASP A 177 7.17 -34.75 7.87
CA ASP A 177 8.26 -35.68 8.18
C ASP A 177 8.81 -35.39 9.58
N PRO A 178 9.16 -36.43 10.39
CA PRO A 178 9.58 -36.22 11.78
C PRO A 178 10.78 -35.29 11.99
N THR A 179 11.59 -35.06 10.97
CA THR A 179 12.80 -34.23 11.04
C THR A 179 12.64 -32.83 10.50
N VAL A 180 11.45 -32.49 9.99
CA VAL A 180 11.13 -31.14 9.50
C VAL A 180 10.71 -30.26 10.67
N GLU A 181 11.35 -29.10 10.80
CA GLU A 181 11.03 -28.09 11.79
C GLU A 181 10.40 -26.86 11.14
N LEU A 182 9.20 -26.48 11.63
CA LEU A 182 8.48 -25.28 11.19
C LEU A 182 8.42 -24.26 12.31
N GLU A 183 8.38 -22.98 11.90
CA GLU A 183 8.03 -21.86 12.76
C GLU A 183 6.79 -21.15 12.19
N PHE A 184 5.91 -20.70 13.08
CA PHE A 184 4.67 -20.02 12.74
C PHE A 184 4.63 -18.65 13.43
N LYS A 185 4.26 -17.62 12.67
CA LYS A 185 3.97 -16.27 13.19
C LYS A 185 2.53 -15.93 12.88
N PHE A 186 1.81 -15.39 13.85
CA PHE A 186 0.41 -15.02 13.72
C PHE A 186 0.27 -13.51 13.73
N PHE A 187 -0.56 -12.99 12.82
CA PHE A 187 -0.77 -11.56 12.63
C PHE A 187 -2.27 -11.23 12.61
N ASN A 188 -2.64 -10.07 13.17
CA ASN A 188 -4.00 -9.54 13.24
C ASN A 188 -5.01 -10.52 13.89
N VAL A 189 -4.57 -11.31 14.85
CA VAL A 189 -5.38 -12.29 15.56
C VAL A 189 -4.83 -12.49 16.97
N ASP A 190 -5.73 -12.64 17.96
CA ASP A 190 -5.35 -13.17 19.26
C ASP A 190 -5.15 -14.70 19.13
N GLU A 191 -3.97 -15.18 19.51
CA GLU A 191 -3.64 -16.60 19.40
C GLU A 191 -4.58 -17.50 20.24
N SER A 192 -5.26 -16.96 21.24
CA SER A 192 -6.27 -17.67 22.03
C SER A 192 -7.53 -18.03 21.22
N GLU A 193 -7.78 -17.34 20.10
CA GLU A 193 -8.88 -17.65 19.18
C GLU A 193 -8.56 -18.82 18.25
N ILE A 194 -7.27 -19.21 18.18
CA ILE A 194 -6.79 -20.30 17.32
C ILE A 194 -6.78 -21.59 18.13
N THR A 195 -7.60 -22.55 17.73
CA THR A 195 -7.53 -23.91 18.27
C THR A 195 -6.32 -24.63 17.64
N LYS A 196 -5.31 -24.93 18.48
CA LYS A 196 -4.09 -25.65 18.07
C LYS A 196 -4.17 -27.09 18.52
N THR A 197 -3.96 -28.05 17.62
CA THR A 197 -3.88 -29.47 17.97
C THR A 197 -2.64 -30.10 17.35
N GLU A 198 -2.01 -31.01 18.11
CA GLU A 198 -0.89 -31.82 17.66
C GLU A 198 -1.21 -33.29 17.85
N THR A 199 -1.01 -34.08 16.80
CA THR A 199 -1.21 -35.54 16.81
C THR A 199 -0.12 -36.23 15.99
N THR A 200 -0.07 -37.54 16.07
CA THR A 200 0.82 -38.35 15.21
C THR A 200 -0.02 -39.32 14.40
N LYS A 201 0.20 -39.34 13.08
CA LYS A 201 -0.47 -40.26 12.16
C LYS A 201 0.58 -40.94 11.27
N ASN A 202 0.63 -42.29 11.31
CA ASN A 202 1.59 -43.10 10.52
C ASN A 202 3.06 -42.66 10.73
N GLY A 203 3.45 -42.35 11.99
CA GLY A 203 4.80 -41.89 12.32
C GLY A 203 5.13 -40.43 11.93
N ARG A 204 4.18 -39.70 11.37
CA ARG A 204 4.34 -38.30 10.99
C ARG A 204 3.61 -37.39 11.98
N LYS A 205 4.20 -36.25 12.26
CA LYS A 205 3.61 -35.19 13.09
C LYS A 205 2.51 -34.48 12.31
N VAL A 206 1.34 -34.26 12.93
CA VAL A 206 0.21 -33.51 12.35
C VAL A 206 -0.12 -32.35 13.25
N LEU A 207 0.11 -31.14 12.75
CA LEU A 207 -0.25 -29.88 13.41
C LEU A 207 -1.49 -29.32 12.74
N THR A 208 -2.47 -28.86 13.54
CA THR A 208 -3.67 -28.22 12.99
C THR A 208 -3.93 -26.91 13.73
N PHE A 209 -4.16 -25.87 12.95
CA PHE A 209 -4.59 -24.54 13.39
C PHE A 209 -5.97 -24.27 12.84
N GLN A 210 -6.94 -23.98 13.68
CA GLN A 210 -8.33 -23.81 13.30
C GLN A 210 -8.92 -22.57 13.95
N MET A 211 -9.61 -21.76 13.15
CA MET A 211 -10.51 -20.70 13.63
C MET A 211 -11.92 -21.01 13.13
N LYS A 212 -12.93 -20.69 13.95
CA LYS A 212 -14.34 -20.86 13.62
C LYS A 212 -15.04 -19.51 13.65
N ASP A 213 -16.06 -19.39 12.77
CA ASP A 213 -16.93 -18.23 12.72
C ASP A 213 -16.16 -16.91 12.53
N VAL A 214 -15.16 -16.95 11.66
CA VAL A 214 -14.30 -15.80 11.37
C VAL A 214 -15.09 -14.76 10.56
N PRO A 215 -15.15 -13.50 11.02
CA PRO A 215 -15.84 -12.44 10.29
C PRO A 215 -15.13 -12.12 8.96
N LYS A 216 -15.86 -11.54 8.02
CA LYS A 216 -15.28 -11.00 6.79
C LYS A 216 -14.38 -9.80 7.06
N VAL A 217 -13.39 -9.61 6.20
CA VAL A 217 -12.63 -8.37 6.12
C VAL A 217 -13.33 -7.45 5.13
N GLU A 218 -13.82 -6.32 5.60
CA GLU A 218 -14.46 -5.29 4.76
C GLU A 218 -13.39 -4.30 4.27
N PHE A 219 -13.49 -3.91 3.01
CA PHE A 219 -12.63 -2.86 2.48
C PHE A 219 -13.23 -1.48 2.81
N GLU A 220 -12.52 -0.70 3.59
CA GLU A 220 -12.86 0.70 3.88
C GLU A 220 -11.92 1.63 3.10
N PRO A 221 -12.40 2.74 2.54
CA PRO A 221 -11.53 3.67 1.81
C PRO A 221 -10.33 4.13 2.62
N SER A 222 -9.15 4.19 2.00
CA SER A 222 -7.88 4.54 2.65
C SER A 222 -7.45 3.59 3.78
N SER A 223 -7.96 2.37 3.83
CA SER A 223 -7.39 1.34 4.72
C SER A 223 -6.03 0.87 4.18
N PRO A 224 -5.12 0.45 5.06
CA PRO A 224 -3.88 -0.19 4.64
C PRO A 224 -4.17 -1.52 3.92
N SER A 225 -3.12 -2.15 3.41
CA SER A 225 -3.24 -3.41 2.66
C SER A 225 -3.89 -4.53 3.49
N TYR A 226 -4.39 -5.55 2.77
CA TYR A 226 -5.04 -6.73 3.37
C TYR A 226 -4.20 -7.42 4.46
N ASN A 227 -2.87 -7.41 4.32
CA ASN A 227 -1.94 -7.98 5.29
C ASN A 227 -1.98 -7.29 6.67
N TYR A 228 -2.41 -6.04 6.74
CA TYR A 228 -2.61 -5.32 8.01
C TYR A 228 -3.94 -5.63 8.69
N LEU A 229 -4.92 -6.17 7.94
CA LEU A 229 -6.31 -6.27 8.38
C LEU A 229 -6.72 -7.72 8.66
N ALA A 230 -6.32 -8.63 7.79
CA ALA A 230 -6.77 -10.02 7.83
C ALA A 230 -5.99 -10.85 8.85
N ALA A 231 -6.72 -11.63 9.65
CA ALA A 231 -6.12 -12.66 10.50
C ALA A 231 -5.39 -13.70 9.65
N HIS A 232 -4.08 -13.87 9.86
CA HIS A 232 -3.27 -14.80 9.09
C HIS A 232 -2.09 -15.38 9.85
N MET A 233 -1.54 -16.44 9.29
CA MET A 233 -0.38 -17.16 9.78
C MET A 233 0.69 -17.19 8.70
N SER A 234 1.90 -16.72 8.99
CA SER A 234 3.08 -16.93 8.15
C SER A 234 3.85 -18.16 8.63
N THR A 235 4.22 -19.01 7.68
CA THR A 235 4.93 -20.25 7.94
C THR A 235 6.36 -20.16 7.41
N MET A 236 7.34 -20.60 8.20
CA MET A 236 8.73 -20.74 7.79
C MET A 236 9.20 -22.17 8.01
N ILE A 237 9.88 -22.75 7.04
CA ILE A 237 10.61 -24.00 7.24
C ILE A 237 11.98 -23.64 7.81
N ARG A 238 12.23 -24.04 9.06
CA ARG A 238 13.51 -23.75 9.72
C ARG A 238 14.62 -24.67 9.23
N SER A 239 14.33 -25.96 9.27
CA SER A 239 15.33 -26.97 8.93
C SER A 239 14.70 -28.34 8.65
N TYR A 240 15.52 -29.23 8.11
CA TYR A 240 15.23 -30.67 8.00
C TYR A 240 16.52 -31.47 8.06
N LYS A 241 16.42 -32.79 8.29
CA LYS A 241 17.61 -33.69 8.28
C LYS A 241 17.59 -34.59 7.06
N LYS A 242 18.74 -34.67 6.38
CA LYS A 242 18.99 -35.66 5.33
C LYS A 242 19.12 -37.07 5.90
N SER A 243 19.09 -38.10 5.04
CA SER A 243 19.33 -39.49 5.43
C SER A 243 20.71 -39.73 6.06
N SER A 244 21.70 -38.87 5.75
CA SER A 244 23.02 -38.85 6.37
C SER A 244 23.02 -38.38 7.84
N GLY A 245 21.92 -37.76 8.31
CA GLY A 245 21.85 -37.08 9.61
C GLY A 245 22.28 -35.63 9.58
N GLU A 246 22.73 -35.13 8.44
CA GLU A 246 23.07 -33.69 8.24
C GLU A 246 21.80 -32.82 8.35
N THR A 247 21.88 -31.74 9.13
CA THR A 247 20.81 -30.75 9.19
C THR A 247 21.00 -29.71 8.09
N VAL A 248 19.97 -29.46 7.31
CA VAL A 248 19.88 -28.40 6.33
C VAL A 248 19.03 -27.29 6.93
N GLU A 249 19.61 -26.13 7.16
CA GLU A 249 18.91 -24.93 7.63
C GLU A 249 18.39 -24.16 6.42
N ILE A 250 17.15 -23.62 6.52
CA ILE A 250 16.47 -22.87 5.44
C ILE A 250 16.26 -21.42 5.87
N LEU A 251 15.38 -21.19 6.88
CA LEU A 251 15.01 -19.88 7.41
C LEU A 251 14.95 -19.92 8.95
N GLY A 252 14.62 -18.79 9.59
CA GLY A 252 14.34 -18.73 11.02
C GLY A 252 15.11 -17.63 11.76
N ASN A 253 16.06 -16.99 11.10
CA ASN A 253 16.71 -15.79 11.57
C ASN A 253 17.18 -14.93 10.36
N PRO A 254 17.50 -13.64 10.57
CA PRO A 254 17.95 -12.77 9.49
C PRO A 254 19.23 -13.23 8.80
N ASP A 255 20.14 -13.94 9.51
CA ASP A 255 21.39 -14.41 8.92
C ASP A 255 21.15 -15.47 7.83
N LEU A 256 20.22 -16.41 8.07
CA LEU A 256 19.84 -17.42 7.08
C LEU A 256 19.17 -16.80 5.87
N LEU A 257 18.28 -15.84 6.08
CA LEU A 257 17.65 -15.08 5.01
C LEU A 257 18.69 -14.31 4.20
N TYR A 258 19.62 -13.61 4.87
CA TYR A 258 20.68 -12.87 4.21
C TYR A 258 21.62 -13.80 3.41
N ASN A 259 22.01 -14.94 3.95
CA ASN A 259 22.84 -15.93 3.24
C ASN A 259 22.17 -16.41 1.93
N TRP A 260 20.87 -16.59 1.96
CA TRP A 260 20.11 -16.93 0.76
C TRP A 260 20.06 -15.76 -0.21
N TYR A 261 19.75 -14.55 0.25
CA TYR A 261 19.71 -13.33 -0.56
C TYR A 261 21.08 -12.99 -1.17
N TRP A 262 22.16 -13.22 -0.43
CA TRP A 262 23.50 -13.00 -0.95
C TRP A 262 23.76 -13.81 -2.24
N THR A 263 23.21 -15.00 -2.36
CA THR A 263 23.36 -15.81 -3.59
C THR A 263 22.80 -15.15 -4.84
N PHE A 264 21.93 -14.15 -4.71
CA PHE A 264 21.33 -13.42 -5.83
C PHE A 264 22.23 -12.30 -6.37
N ILE A 265 23.13 -11.79 -5.54
CA ILE A 265 24.00 -10.66 -5.87
C ILE A 265 25.48 -11.02 -5.85
N ASP A 266 25.81 -12.27 -5.57
CA ASP A 266 27.21 -12.75 -5.53
C ASP A 266 27.90 -12.50 -6.88
N GLY A 267 29.05 -11.80 -6.83
CA GLY A 267 29.82 -11.40 -8.01
C GLY A 267 29.27 -10.20 -8.81
N LEU A 268 28.07 -9.69 -8.52
CA LEU A 268 27.52 -8.54 -9.25
C LEU A 268 28.18 -7.21 -8.85
N LYS A 269 28.56 -7.06 -7.58
CA LYS A 269 29.18 -5.83 -7.05
C LYS A 269 30.57 -5.57 -7.67
N GLU A 270 31.28 -6.62 -8.02
CA GLU A 270 32.65 -6.57 -8.54
C GLU A 270 32.72 -6.56 -10.07
N SER A 271 31.59 -6.63 -10.74
CA SER A 271 31.52 -6.57 -12.20
C SER A 271 32.10 -5.26 -12.72
N ARG A 272 33.02 -5.32 -13.67
CA ARG A 272 33.62 -4.17 -14.34
C ARG A 272 33.21 -4.14 -15.80
N SER A 273 32.94 -2.94 -16.32
CA SER A 273 32.45 -2.70 -17.68
C SER A 273 33.05 -1.41 -18.24
N GLU A 274 33.77 -1.51 -19.37
CA GLU A 274 34.27 -0.34 -20.09
C GLU A 274 33.13 0.59 -20.52
N GLN A 275 31.96 0.03 -20.85
CA GLN A 275 30.80 0.79 -21.24
C GLN A 275 30.27 1.67 -20.09
N ILE A 276 30.29 1.19 -18.84
CA ILE A 276 29.92 1.98 -17.67
C ILE A 276 30.97 3.07 -17.42
N ASP A 277 32.27 2.77 -17.59
CA ASP A 277 33.34 3.76 -17.42
C ASP A 277 33.24 4.89 -18.46
N GLU A 278 32.97 4.56 -19.73
CA GLU A 278 32.74 5.54 -20.80
C GLU A 278 31.50 6.42 -20.51
N LEU A 279 30.43 5.80 -20.03
CA LEU A 279 29.20 6.50 -19.66
C LEU A 279 29.43 7.47 -18.51
N LEU A 280 30.12 7.04 -17.45
CA LEU A 280 30.44 7.86 -16.30
C LEU A 280 31.27 9.09 -16.64
N ALA A 281 32.21 8.97 -17.60
CA ALA A 281 32.98 10.12 -18.07
C ALA A 281 32.12 11.25 -18.66
N GLY A 282 30.92 10.95 -19.11
CA GLY A 282 29.93 11.93 -19.58
C GLY A 282 28.98 12.47 -18.50
N ILE A 283 28.93 11.84 -17.32
CA ILE A 283 27.98 12.17 -16.25
C ILE A 283 28.69 12.93 -15.10
N VAL A 284 29.84 12.44 -14.66
CA VAL A 284 30.58 12.99 -13.52
C VAL A 284 31.87 13.66 -13.96
N SER A 285 32.23 14.75 -13.27
CA SER A 285 33.50 15.45 -13.48
C SER A 285 34.52 15.05 -12.40
N PRO A 286 35.84 15.08 -12.69
CA PRO A 286 36.88 14.94 -11.68
C PRO A 286 36.79 15.95 -10.53
N GLU A 287 36.24 17.15 -10.81
CA GLU A 287 36.04 18.22 -9.83
C GLU A 287 34.80 18.03 -8.95
N ASP A 288 33.90 17.15 -9.32
CA ASP A 288 32.71 16.86 -8.50
C ASP A 288 33.14 16.23 -7.18
N ASP A 289 32.60 16.71 -6.08
CA ASP A 289 32.70 16.00 -4.81
C ASP A 289 31.92 14.68 -4.85
N GLU A 290 32.15 13.83 -3.88
CA GLU A 290 31.56 12.49 -3.84
C GLU A 290 30.03 12.52 -3.83
N LEU A 291 29.43 13.42 -3.03
CA LEU A 291 27.97 13.53 -2.93
C LEU A 291 27.36 14.01 -4.25
N THR A 292 28.00 14.94 -4.93
CA THR A 292 27.61 15.41 -6.27
C THR A 292 27.66 14.28 -7.29
N LYS A 293 28.70 13.42 -7.26
CA LYS A 293 28.77 12.24 -8.13
C LYS A 293 27.63 11.27 -7.88
N VAL A 294 27.35 10.93 -6.61
CA VAL A 294 26.23 10.05 -6.23
C VAL A 294 24.91 10.59 -6.76
N LYS A 295 24.66 11.88 -6.56
CA LYS A 295 23.46 12.56 -7.00
C LYS A 295 23.29 12.56 -8.52
N LYS A 296 24.35 12.89 -9.26
CA LYS A 296 24.33 12.87 -10.73
C LYS A 296 24.06 11.48 -11.28
N ILE A 297 24.67 10.43 -10.69
CA ILE A 297 24.43 9.04 -11.08
C ILE A 297 22.97 8.63 -10.78
N TYR A 298 22.48 8.95 -9.60
CA TYR A 298 21.11 8.63 -9.19
C TYR A 298 20.06 9.27 -10.12
N TYR A 299 20.21 10.56 -10.45
CA TYR A 299 19.32 11.26 -11.36
C TYR A 299 19.43 10.73 -12.79
N TRP A 300 20.66 10.43 -13.23
CA TRP A 300 20.84 9.82 -14.55
C TRP A 300 20.11 8.48 -14.66
N VAL A 301 20.10 7.65 -13.64
CA VAL A 301 19.37 6.37 -13.63
C VAL A 301 17.87 6.61 -13.74
N GLN A 302 17.30 7.56 -12.97
CA GLN A 302 15.89 7.90 -13.07
C GLN A 302 15.47 8.37 -14.48
N ASP A 303 16.34 9.14 -15.14
CA ASP A 303 16.03 9.74 -16.44
C ASP A 303 16.25 8.76 -17.60
N ASN A 304 17.17 7.81 -17.46
CA ASN A 304 17.65 7.01 -18.59
C ASN A 304 17.29 5.51 -18.52
N ILE A 305 16.85 5.01 -17.38
CA ILE A 305 16.43 3.61 -17.21
C ILE A 305 14.92 3.57 -17.07
N LYS A 306 14.25 2.97 -18.06
CA LYS A 306 12.80 2.80 -18.03
C LYS A 306 12.42 1.64 -17.11
N TYR A 307 11.51 1.87 -16.16
CA TYR A 307 10.97 0.81 -15.34
C TYR A 307 10.14 -0.18 -16.19
N ILE A 308 10.63 -1.41 -16.30
CA ILE A 308 9.94 -2.51 -16.98
C ILE A 308 10.30 -3.78 -16.21
N ALA A 309 9.32 -4.42 -15.59
CA ALA A 309 9.52 -5.64 -14.84
C ALA A 309 9.43 -6.88 -15.75
N PHE A 310 10.41 -7.79 -15.58
CA PHE A 310 10.42 -9.13 -16.12
C PHE A 310 10.64 -10.10 -14.98
N GLU A 311 9.58 -10.77 -14.55
CA GLU A 311 9.55 -11.58 -13.34
C GLU A 311 9.29 -13.06 -13.68
N GLU A 312 10.26 -13.73 -14.32
CA GLU A 312 10.19 -15.16 -14.62
C GLU A 312 10.98 -15.96 -13.56
N GLY A 313 10.27 -16.67 -12.69
CA GLY A 313 10.87 -17.51 -11.66
C GLY A 313 11.89 -16.76 -10.81
N MET A 314 13.06 -17.35 -10.60
CA MET A 314 14.14 -16.70 -9.82
C MET A 314 14.64 -15.38 -10.40
N ARG A 315 14.30 -15.04 -11.65
CA ARG A 315 14.60 -13.73 -12.21
C ARG A 315 13.78 -12.61 -11.55
N GLY A 316 12.66 -12.91 -10.92
CA GLY A 316 11.95 -11.98 -10.04
C GLY A 316 12.80 -11.52 -8.82
N PHE A 317 13.83 -12.28 -8.44
CA PHE A 317 14.68 -12.00 -7.27
C PHE A 317 16.12 -11.65 -7.63
N ILE A 318 16.66 -12.17 -8.74
CA ILE A 318 18.06 -12.00 -9.16
C ILE A 318 18.19 -10.83 -10.10
N PRO A 319 18.90 -9.73 -9.74
CA PRO A 319 19.12 -8.59 -10.62
C PRO A 319 20.02 -8.96 -11.81
N HIS A 320 19.85 -8.25 -12.91
CA HIS A 320 20.84 -8.25 -13.98
C HIS A 320 22.06 -7.42 -13.54
N ASN A 321 23.23 -7.70 -14.13
CA ASN A 321 24.40 -6.86 -13.89
C ASN A 321 24.20 -5.45 -14.49
N GLY A 322 24.93 -4.47 -13.95
CA GLY A 322 24.80 -3.08 -14.38
C GLY A 322 25.08 -2.85 -15.86
N ASP A 323 25.95 -3.66 -16.47
CA ASP A 323 26.29 -3.58 -17.91
C ASP A 323 25.08 -3.95 -18.79
N TYR A 324 24.36 -5.00 -18.44
CA TYR A 324 23.13 -5.37 -19.13
C TYR A 324 22.10 -4.25 -19.04
N VAL A 325 21.86 -3.70 -17.85
CA VAL A 325 20.88 -2.62 -17.63
C VAL A 325 21.31 -1.35 -18.37
N CYS A 326 22.61 -1.02 -18.33
CA CYS A 326 23.20 0.10 -19.08
C CYS A 326 22.96 -0.03 -20.58
N THR A 327 23.12 -1.22 -21.14
CA THR A 327 22.93 -1.49 -22.58
C THR A 327 21.45 -1.44 -22.95
N LYS A 328 20.58 -2.05 -22.14
CA LYS A 328 19.16 -2.24 -22.46
C LYS A 328 18.29 -1.01 -22.15
N ARG A 329 18.73 -0.14 -21.24
CA ARG A 329 17.99 1.07 -20.81
C ARG A 329 16.61 0.77 -20.22
N TYR A 330 16.42 -0.44 -19.69
CA TYR A 330 15.24 -0.82 -18.91
C TYR A 330 15.60 -1.88 -17.88
N GLY A 331 14.75 -1.99 -16.87
CA GLY A 331 14.81 -2.97 -15.82
C GLY A 331 13.78 -2.66 -14.73
N ASP A 332 13.64 -3.54 -13.75
CA ASP A 332 12.77 -3.33 -12.60
C ASP A 332 13.57 -2.81 -11.38
N CYS A 333 12.96 -2.87 -10.18
CA CYS A 333 13.56 -2.32 -8.96
C CYS A 333 14.97 -2.85 -8.69
N LYS A 334 15.18 -4.17 -8.82
CA LYS A 334 16.46 -4.80 -8.57
C LYS A 334 17.52 -4.45 -9.63
N ASP A 335 17.10 -4.27 -10.87
CA ASP A 335 17.97 -3.85 -11.96
C ASP A 335 18.38 -2.39 -11.82
N MET A 336 17.47 -1.51 -11.39
CA MET A 336 17.77 -0.11 -11.06
C MET A 336 18.73 -0.01 -9.87
N ALA A 337 18.54 -0.84 -8.84
CA ALA A 337 19.50 -0.94 -7.74
C ALA A 337 20.87 -1.40 -8.23
N SER A 338 20.90 -2.41 -9.13
CA SER A 338 22.13 -2.97 -9.68
C SER A 338 22.93 -1.95 -10.48
N ILE A 339 22.28 -1.20 -11.39
CA ILE A 339 23.00 -0.18 -12.18
C ILE A 339 23.52 0.95 -11.28
N ILE A 340 22.77 1.39 -10.25
CA ILE A 340 23.25 2.40 -9.30
C ILE A 340 24.50 1.89 -8.56
N VAL A 341 24.44 0.69 -7.96
CA VAL A 341 25.57 0.10 -7.22
C VAL A 341 26.79 -0.05 -8.13
N ASN A 342 26.61 -0.53 -9.34
CA ASN A 342 27.72 -0.70 -10.29
C ASN A 342 28.32 0.64 -10.70
N MET A 343 27.52 1.64 -11.09
CA MET A 343 28.01 2.96 -11.50
C MET A 343 28.76 3.65 -10.35
N LEU A 344 28.25 3.58 -9.12
CA LEU A 344 28.92 4.16 -7.96
C LEU A 344 30.26 3.46 -7.68
N ASN A 345 30.30 2.12 -7.71
CA ASN A 345 31.55 1.37 -7.52
C ASN A 345 32.58 1.65 -8.63
N HIS A 346 32.16 1.86 -9.88
CA HIS A 346 33.02 2.28 -10.99
C HIS A 346 33.56 3.70 -10.75
N ALA A 347 32.78 4.59 -10.14
CA ALA A 347 33.21 5.92 -9.74
C ALA A 347 34.10 5.92 -8.47
N GLY A 348 34.41 4.74 -7.90
CA GLY A 348 35.21 4.60 -6.67
C GLY A 348 34.41 4.89 -5.39
N ILE A 349 33.08 4.88 -5.43
CA ILE A 349 32.18 5.17 -4.33
C ILE A 349 31.49 3.88 -3.90
N GLU A 350 31.61 3.51 -2.62
CA GLU A 350 30.98 2.29 -2.11
C GLU A 350 29.47 2.46 -2.00
N ALA A 351 28.71 1.53 -2.59
CA ALA A 351 27.26 1.44 -2.49
C ALA A 351 26.81 -0.01 -2.30
N HIS A 352 25.62 -0.20 -1.77
CA HIS A 352 25.15 -1.48 -1.27
C HIS A 352 23.80 -1.86 -1.85
N TYR A 353 23.66 -3.11 -2.29
CA TYR A 353 22.34 -3.70 -2.55
C TYR A 353 21.52 -3.73 -1.27
N THR A 354 20.24 -3.42 -1.35
CA THR A 354 19.38 -3.28 -0.18
C THR A 354 18.00 -3.82 -0.47
N TRP A 355 17.59 -4.90 0.23
CA TRP A 355 16.23 -5.40 0.20
C TRP A 355 15.35 -4.62 1.16
N ILE A 356 14.11 -4.39 0.79
CA ILE A 356 13.17 -3.62 1.58
C ILE A 356 11.73 -3.99 1.26
N GLY A 357 10.87 -4.01 2.28
CA GLY A 357 9.43 -4.12 2.07
C GLY A 357 8.79 -2.76 1.78
N SER A 358 7.83 -2.72 0.86
CA SER A 358 6.95 -1.56 0.79
C SER A 358 6.04 -1.50 2.00
N ARG A 359 5.43 -0.32 2.26
CA ARG A 359 4.45 -0.13 3.34
C ARG A 359 3.19 -0.98 3.18
N LYS A 360 2.99 -1.65 2.06
CA LYS A 360 1.94 -2.66 1.89
C LYS A 360 2.18 -3.93 2.71
N LEU A 361 3.41 -4.18 3.17
CA LEU A 361 3.79 -5.31 3.99
C LEU A 361 4.00 -4.88 5.45
N PRO A 362 3.25 -5.43 6.45
CA PRO A 362 3.40 -5.03 7.85
C PRO A 362 4.67 -5.57 8.54
N TYR A 363 5.37 -6.49 7.89
CA TYR A 363 6.41 -7.30 8.51
C TYR A 363 7.75 -6.57 8.68
N LYS A 364 8.55 -7.08 9.65
CA LYS A 364 9.93 -6.68 9.92
C LYS A 364 10.86 -7.88 9.77
N TYR A 365 12.10 -7.66 9.32
CA TYR A 365 13.11 -8.72 9.21
C TYR A 365 13.40 -9.42 10.54
N THR A 366 13.34 -8.67 11.63
CA THR A 366 13.56 -9.18 12.99
C THR A 366 12.40 -10.02 13.53
N GLU A 367 11.22 -9.88 12.94
CA GLU A 367 10.00 -10.60 13.34
C GLU A 367 9.70 -11.78 12.42
N LEU A 368 9.79 -11.58 11.11
CA LEU A 368 9.49 -12.57 10.08
C LEU A 368 10.65 -12.62 9.06
N PRO A 369 11.79 -13.27 9.38
CA PRO A 369 12.93 -13.38 8.48
C PRO A 369 12.65 -14.39 7.34
N SER A 370 11.85 -13.99 6.37
CA SER A 370 11.41 -14.80 5.22
C SER A 370 11.23 -13.93 3.98
N ALA A 371 11.09 -14.56 2.80
CA ALA A 371 10.83 -13.87 1.53
C ALA A 371 9.52 -13.04 1.51
N SER A 372 8.65 -13.17 2.53
CA SER A 372 7.41 -12.38 2.64
C SER A 372 7.62 -10.99 3.26
N VAL A 373 8.81 -10.69 3.79
CA VAL A 373 9.08 -9.43 4.51
C VAL A 373 9.34 -8.26 3.58
N ASP A 374 9.79 -8.55 2.37
CA ASP A 374 10.10 -7.54 1.36
C ASP A 374 9.50 -7.89 -0.01
N ASN A 375 9.42 -6.90 -0.86
CA ASN A 375 8.96 -7.00 -2.24
C ASN A 375 9.62 -5.93 -3.11
N HIS A 376 10.75 -5.39 -2.67
CA HIS A 376 11.44 -4.29 -3.35
C HIS A 376 12.95 -4.34 -3.10
N MET A 377 13.73 -3.83 -4.04
CA MET A 377 15.17 -3.68 -3.92
C MET A 377 15.60 -2.26 -4.34
N ILE A 378 16.50 -1.67 -3.56
CA ILE A 378 17.08 -0.34 -3.79
C ILE A 378 18.60 -0.40 -3.63
N ALA A 379 19.28 0.70 -3.92
CA ALA A 379 20.67 0.90 -3.53
C ALA A 379 20.75 1.77 -2.28
N THR A 380 21.75 1.51 -1.41
CA THR A 380 22.07 2.38 -0.28
C THR A 380 23.50 2.91 -0.41
N TYR A 381 23.64 4.24 -0.27
CA TYR A 381 24.90 4.92 -0.13
C TYR A 381 25.05 5.44 1.30
N ILE A 382 26.25 5.33 1.89
CA ILE A 382 26.49 5.71 3.28
C ILE A 382 27.67 6.68 3.33
N LYS A 383 27.48 7.84 3.95
CA LYS A 383 28.54 8.83 4.16
C LYS A 383 28.47 9.42 5.56
N ASP A 384 29.59 9.39 6.27
CA ASP A 384 29.75 9.97 7.62
C ASP A 384 28.65 9.49 8.61
N GLY A 385 28.15 8.25 8.44
CA GLY A 385 27.09 7.65 9.23
C GLY A 385 25.66 8.03 8.80
N GLU A 386 25.50 8.86 7.76
CA GLU A 386 24.23 9.18 7.13
C GLU A 386 23.92 8.19 6.01
N TYR A 387 22.66 7.73 5.96
CA TYR A 387 22.17 6.74 5.00
C TYR A 387 21.31 7.39 3.94
N TYR A 388 21.68 7.21 2.68
CA TYR A 388 20.93 7.66 1.51
C TYR A 388 20.33 6.45 0.81
N PHE A 389 19.01 6.29 0.92
CA PHE A 389 18.25 5.21 0.29
C PHE A 389 17.89 5.63 -1.14
N LEU A 390 18.57 5.05 -2.12
CA LEU A 390 18.50 5.44 -3.52
C LEU A 390 17.53 4.52 -4.26
N ASP A 391 16.27 4.93 -4.28
CA ASP A 391 15.18 4.24 -4.98
C ASP A 391 14.84 4.96 -6.28
N ALA A 392 15.44 4.52 -7.40
CA ALA A 392 15.24 5.13 -8.70
C ALA A 392 13.95 4.69 -9.41
N THR A 393 13.16 3.79 -8.81
CA THR A 393 11.85 3.39 -9.36
C THR A 393 10.81 4.50 -9.22
N GLY A 394 10.99 5.39 -8.24
CA GLY A 394 10.24 6.63 -8.10
C GLY A 394 10.78 7.69 -9.05
N GLN A 395 10.06 7.99 -10.13
CA GLN A 395 10.42 9.10 -11.01
C GLN A 395 10.31 10.45 -10.27
N TYR A 396 11.18 11.39 -10.64
CA TYR A 396 11.22 12.75 -10.07
C TYR A 396 11.52 12.80 -8.56
N GLN A 397 12.18 11.76 -8.05
CA GLN A 397 12.52 11.65 -6.64
C GLN A 397 13.78 12.47 -6.33
N PRO A 398 13.73 13.51 -5.48
CA PRO A 398 14.91 14.25 -5.06
C PRO A 398 15.91 13.37 -4.32
N PHE A 399 17.19 13.63 -4.50
CA PHE A 399 18.24 12.96 -3.73
C PHE A 399 18.06 13.22 -2.22
N GLY A 400 18.17 12.16 -1.42
CA GLY A 400 17.99 12.23 0.03
C GLY A 400 16.54 12.12 0.51
N LEU A 401 15.55 12.15 -0.40
CA LEU A 401 14.15 11.89 -0.08
C LEU A 401 13.85 10.43 -0.45
N PRO A 402 13.60 9.50 0.50
CA PRO A 402 13.20 8.14 0.15
C PRO A 402 11.83 8.14 -0.54
N THR A 403 11.52 7.12 -1.35
CA THR A 403 10.16 7.01 -1.90
C THR A 403 9.14 6.83 -0.77
N SER A 404 7.92 7.38 -0.96
CA SER A 404 6.90 7.38 0.10
C SER A 404 6.51 5.96 0.55
N MET A 405 6.62 4.99 -0.35
CA MET A 405 6.23 3.60 -0.09
C MET A 405 7.19 2.84 0.82
N ILE A 406 8.43 3.33 1.07
CA ILE A 406 9.41 2.64 1.92
C ILE A 406 9.64 3.33 3.27
N GLN A 407 9.02 4.48 3.53
CA GLN A 407 9.16 5.20 4.81
C GLN A 407 8.81 4.31 6.01
N GLY A 408 9.65 4.33 7.05
CA GLY A 408 9.46 3.57 8.29
C GLY A 408 9.63 2.06 8.13
N LYS A 409 10.10 1.58 6.97
CA LYS A 409 10.38 0.15 6.74
C LYS A 409 11.82 -0.19 7.10
N GLN A 410 12.02 -1.44 7.53
CA GLN A 410 13.36 -1.98 7.71
C GLN A 410 13.98 -2.30 6.34
N ALA A 411 15.18 -1.81 6.12
CA ALA A 411 16.04 -2.08 4.98
C ALA A 411 17.14 -3.06 5.40
N LEU A 412 17.35 -4.12 4.64
CA LEU A 412 18.44 -5.08 4.83
C LEU A 412 19.56 -4.73 3.84
N ILE A 413 20.64 -4.14 4.34
CA ILE A 413 21.75 -3.55 3.58
C ILE A 413 22.89 -4.55 3.51
N ALA A 414 23.31 -4.95 2.29
CA ALA A 414 24.37 -5.92 2.07
C ALA A 414 25.75 -5.25 1.94
N TYR A 415 26.63 -5.49 2.88
CA TYR A 415 28.03 -5.02 2.80
C TYR A 415 28.92 -6.03 2.05
N ASP A 416 28.97 -7.25 2.55
CA ASP A 416 29.73 -8.37 1.98
C ASP A 416 29.04 -9.70 2.34
N LYS A 417 29.62 -10.83 1.94
CA LYS A 417 29.01 -12.16 2.14
C LYS A 417 28.64 -12.47 3.59
N ASP A 418 29.39 -11.97 4.54
CA ASP A 418 29.26 -12.31 5.96
C ASP A 418 28.72 -11.15 6.80
N ARG A 419 28.48 -9.98 6.17
CA ARG A 419 28.09 -8.77 6.87
C ARG A 419 26.94 -8.03 6.19
N TYR A 420 25.90 -7.79 6.95
CA TYR A 420 24.74 -6.96 6.59
C TYR A 420 24.35 -6.06 7.77
N GLU A 421 23.46 -5.12 7.51
CA GLU A 421 22.83 -4.28 8.53
C GLU A 421 21.33 -4.16 8.25
N ILE A 422 20.52 -4.17 9.32
CA ILE A 422 19.09 -3.83 9.23
C ILE A 422 18.92 -2.41 9.77
N LYS A 423 18.49 -1.50 8.89
CA LYS A 423 18.30 -0.08 9.20
C LYS A 423 16.87 0.35 8.88
N GLU A 424 16.26 1.19 9.72
CA GLU A 424 14.95 1.75 9.42
C GLU A 424 15.07 2.98 8.53
N VAL A 425 14.31 3.01 7.44
CA VAL A 425 14.21 4.19 6.57
C VAL A 425 13.46 5.29 7.31
N PRO A 426 13.96 6.53 7.34
CA PRO A 426 13.32 7.60 8.08
C PRO A 426 11.94 7.92 7.53
N VAL A 427 11.02 8.25 8.43
CA VAL A 427 9.73 8.87 8.08
C VAL A 427 9.94 10.37 7.96
N MET A 428 9.67 10.93 6.78
CA MET A 428 9.81 12.35 6.53
C MET A 428 8.81 13.16 7.37
N ARG A 429 9.26 14.29 7.87
CA ARG A 429 8.42 15.17 8.69
C ARG A 429 7.43 15.91 7.80
N LYS A 430 6.34 16.38 8.39
CA LYS A 430 5.36 17.20 7.67
C LYS A 430 5.95 18.52 7.16
N GLU A 431 6.96 19.06 7.86
CA GLU A 431 7.67 20.29 7.50
C GLU A 431 8.53 20.15 6.23
N ASP A 432 8.86 18.94 5.85
CA ASP A 432 9.61 18.64 4.62
C ASP A 432 8.67 18.59 3.39
N ASN A 433 7.35 18.53 3.62
CA ASN A 433 6.32 18.33 2.60
C ASN A 433 5.27 19.44 2.66
N ILE A 434 5.57 20.57 2.05
CA ILE A 434 4.72 21.76 2.13
C ILE A 434 4.06 22.01 0.76
N MET A 435 2.77 22.29 0.80
CA MET A 435 2.04 23.00 -0.23
C MET A 435 1.69 24.37 0.30
N LYS A 436 2.36 25.41 -0.22
CA LYS A 436 2.12 26.80 0.16
C LYS A 436 1.46 27.53 -1.01
N ASP A 437 0.40 28.30 -0.74
CA ASP A 437 -0.28 29.10 -1.72
C ASP A 437 -0.55 30.51 -1.21
N GLU A 438 -0.01 31.49 -1.91
CA GLU A 438 -0.12 32.92 -1.61
C GLU A 438 -0.90 33.60 -2.73
N TYR A 439 -2.06 34.19 -2.43
CA TYR A 439 -2.91 34.78 -3.44
C TYR A 439 -3.67 36.03 -2.97
N SER A 440 -4.03 36.89 -3.91
CA SER A 440 -4.76 38.11 -3.68
C SER A 440 -6.12 38.10 -4.39
N TYR A 441 -7.09 38.80 -3.81
CA TYR A 441 -8.43 38.97 -4.40
C TYR A 441 -8.75 40.43 -4.65
N GLN A 442 -9.43 40.66 -5.77
CA GLN A 442 -10.15 41.90 -6.09
C GLN A 442 -11.60 41.55 -6.42
N LEU A 443 -12.52 42.38 -5.94
CA LEU A 443 -13.96 42.23 -6.16
C LEU A 443 -14.42 43.13 -7.29
N GLU A 444 -14.89 42.55 -8.40
CA GLU A 444 -15.37 43.30 -9.57
C GLU A 444 -16.74 42.79 -10.00
N ALA A 445 -17.80 43.58 -9.81
CA ALA A 445 -19.14 43.35 -10.36
C ALA A 445 -19.66 41.89 -10.23
N GLY A 446 -19.57 41.28 -9.04
CA GLY A 446 -20.01 39.91 -8.75
C GLY A 446 -18.96 38.84 -9.00
N THR A 447 -17.82 39.18 -9.59
CA THR A 447 -16.69 38.29 -9.86
C THR A 447 -15.55 38.58 -8.90
N VAL A 448 -14.88 37.53 -8.43
CA VAL A 448 -13.59 37.63 -7.74
C VAL A 448 -12.51 37.39 -8.79
N LYS A 449 -11.58 38.30 -8.92
CA LYS A 449 -10.35 38.11 -9.71
C LYS A 449 -9.15 38.10 -8.78
N GLY A 450 -8.12 37.40 -9.18
CA GLY A 450 -6.90 37.35 -8.37
C GLY A 450 -5.73 36.72 -9.08
N SER A 451 -4.59 36.86 -8.45
CA SER A 451 -3.36 36.20 -8.82
C SER A 451 -2.77 35.46 -7.62
N GLY A 452 -2.00 34.44 -7.85
CA GLY A 452 -1.38 33.67 -6.78
C GLY A 452 -0.11 32.95 -7.21
N ASN A 453 0.58 32.42 -6.21
CA ASN A 453 1.77 31.61 -6.37
C ASN A 453 1.68 30.37 -5.47
N VAL A 454 1.76 29.18 -6.06
CA VAL A 454 1.86 27.91 -5.31
C VAL A 454 3.31 27.47 -5.28
N THR A 455 3.78 27.09 -4.09
CA THR A 455 5.09 26.44 -3.89
C THR A 455 4.88 25.02 -3.38
N LEU A 456 5.53 24.03 -4.01
CA LEU A 456 5.45 22.59 -3.65
C LEU A 456 6.84 22.08 -3.29
N THR A 457 6.96 21.40 -2.12
CA THR A 457 8.21 20.76 -1.67
C THR A 457 8.00 19.28 -1.34
N GLY A 458 9.09 18.54 -1.21
CA GLY A 458 9.08 17.14 -0.79
C GLY A 458 8.16 16.26 -1.62
N TYR A 459 7.37 15.41 -0.98
CA TYR A 459 6.44 14.53 -1.70
C TYR A 459 5.32 15.30 -2.43
N ALA A 460 4.91 16.45 -1.92
CA ALA A 460 3.95 17.28 -2.64
C ALA A 460 4.50 17.68 -4.02
N LYS A 461 5.80 18.02 -4.11
CA LYS A 461 6.49 18.23 -5.39
C LYS A 461 6.49 16.95 -6.24
N VAL A 462 6.97 15.81 -5.72
CA VAL A 462 7.10 14.55 -6.46
C VAL A 462 5.78 14.12 -7.10
N PHE A 463 4.70 14.08 -6.32
CA PHE A 463 3.37 13.67 -6.80
C PHE A 463 2.79 14.61 -7.86
N ASN A 464 3.09 15.90 -7.76
CA ASN A 464 2.65 16.88 -8.76
C ASN A 464 3.53 16.84 -10.02
N SER A 465 4.87 16.68 -9.90
CA SER A 465 5.78 16.52 -11.04
C SER A 465 5.33 15.41 -11.97
N PHE A 466 5.02 14.22 -11.43
CA PHE A 466 4.56 13.07 -12.21
C PHE A 466 3.35 13.37 -13.10
N ARG A 467 2.48 14.29 -12.67
CA ARG A 467 1.26 14.67 -13.39
C ARG A 467 1.45 15.82 -14.38
N MET A 468 2.51 16.62 -14.21
CA MET A 468 2.80 17.79 -15.04
C MET A 468 3.81 17.47 -16.13
N ILE A 469 4.87 16.71 -15.80
CA ILE A 469 5.94 16.35 -16.73
C ILE A 469 5.43 15.27 -17.71
N ASN A 470 5.85 15.37 -18.97
CA ASN A 470 5.47 14.44 -20.05
C ASN A 470 3.95 14.35 -20.32
N SER A 471 3.16 15.32 -19.87
CA SER A 471 1.74 15.45 -20.18
C SER A 471 1.54 16.35 -21.40
N SER A 472 0.47 16.11 -22.17
CA SER A 472 0.06 17.07 -23.19
C SER A 472 -0.41 18.37 -22.54
N LYS A 473 -0.28 19.52 -23.25
CA LYS A 473 -0.75 20.81 -22.72
C LYS A 473 -2.17 20.74 -22.19
N GLN A 474 -3.08 20.09 -22.90
CA GLN A 474 -4.48 19.93 -22.45
C GLN A 474 -4.57 19.21 -21.10
N LYS A 475 -3.85 18.11 -20.91
CA LYS A 475 -3.84 17.36 -19.65
C LYS A 475 -3.23 18.16 -18.51
N THR A 476 -2.20 18.94 -18.80
CA THR A 476 -1.60 19.86 -17.83
C THR A 476 -2.58 20.96 -17.44
N ASP A 477 -3.26 21.61 -18.41
CA ASP A 477 -4.28 22.62 -18.17
C ASP A 477 -5.43 22.08 -17.29
N GLU A 478 -5.94 20.88 -17.60
CA GLU A 478 -6.96 20.21 -16.81
C GLU A 478 -6.46 19.89 -15.39
N TYR A 479 -5.21 19.48 -15.24
CA TYR A 479 -4.61 19.17 -13.96
C TYR A 479 -4.43 20.44 -13.10
N ILE A 480 -3.86 21.50 -13.67
CA ILE A 480 -3.67 22.80 -12.99
C ILE A 480 -5.01 23.38 -12.55
N THR A 481 -6.01 23.36 -13.45
CA THR A 481 -7.37 23.80 -13.10
C THR A 481 -7.92 23.01 -11.91
N ARG A 482 -7.69 21.70 -11.84
CA ARG A 482 -8.14 20.88 -10.70
C ARG A 482 -7.33 21.13 -9.44
N LEU A 483 -6.01 21.31 -9.54
CA LEU A 483 -5.11 21.61 -8.42
C LEU A 483 -5.50 22.95 -7.74
N LEU A 484 -5.82 23.94 -8.56
CA LEU A 484 -6.17 25.29 -8.11
C LEU A 484 -7.67 25.50 -7.88
N ASN A 485 -8.54 24.53 -8.24
CA ASN A 485 -9.99 24.70 -8.20
C ASN A 485 -10.49 24.98 -6.77
N ARG A 486 -11.11 26.13 -6.62
CA ARG A 486 -11.57 26.68 -5.34
C ARG A 486 -12.97 27.27 -5.44
N GLY A 487 -13.63 27.35 -4.30
CA GLY A 487 -14.88 28.07 -4.15
C GLY A 487 -16.08 27.43 -4.83
N SER A 488 -16.08 27.27 -6.14
CA SER A 488 -17.22 26.78 -6.91
C SER A 488 -16.79 26.18 -8.26
N ASN A 489 -17.74 25.57 -8.96
CA ASN A 489 -17.56 25.12 -10.35
C ASN A 489 -17.42 26.26 -11.38
N LYS A 490 -17.51 27.53 -10.92
CA LYS A 490 -17.28 28.73 -11.73
C LYS A 490 -15.91 29.36 -11.43
N PHE A 491 -14.96 28.56 -11.00
CA PHE A 491 -13.57 28.96 -10.85
C PHE A 491 -12.82 28.64 -12.15
N PHE A 492 -12.09 29.61 -12.66
CA PHE A 492 -11.33 29.52 -13.91
C PHE A 492 -9.91 29.98 -13.66
N VAL A 493 -8.94 29.22 -14.17
CA VAL A 493 -7.54 29.64 -14.30
C VAL A 493 -7.41 30.30 -15.65
N ASP A 494 -7.04 31.58 -15.70
CA ASP A 494 -6.96 32.36 -16.92
C ASP A 494 -5.58 32.26 -17.57
N ASP A 495 -4.53 32.22 -16.76
CA ASP A 495 -3.14 32.02 -17.18
C ASP A 495 -2.34 31.36 -16.06
N TYR A 496 -1.23 30.71 -16.41
CA TYR A 496 -0.30 30.16 -15.43
C TYR A 496 1.11 29.95 -16.02
N ASP A 497 2.13 30.00 -15.14
CA ASP A 497 3.52 29.66 -15.44
C ASP A 497 4.07 28.70 -14.38
N ILE A 498 4.79 27.63 -14.81
CA ILE A 498 5.35 26.61 -13.93
C ILE A 498 6.87 26.65 -14.02
N GLN A 499 7.55 26.73 -12.89
CA GLN A 499 8.99 26.71 -12.77
C GLN A 499 9.47 25.56 -11.86
N GLY A 500 10.71 25.12 -12.01
CA GLY A 500 11.31 24.09 -11.16
C GLY A 500 10.91 22.66 -11.50
N LEU A 501 10.26 22.39 -12.64
CA LEU A 501 9.91 21.03 -13.06
C LEU A 501 11.15 20.20 -13.43
N ASP A 502 12.13 20.83 -14.06
CA ASP A 502 13.36 20.16 -14.54
C ASP A 502 14.46 20.08 -13.47
N ASP A 503 14.30 20.78 -12.35
CA ASP A 503 15.26 20.76 -11.24
C ASP A 503 14.70 19.94 -10.07
N LEU A 504 15.21 18.72 -9.89
CA LEU A 504 14.74 17.83 -8.83
C LEU A 504 15.01 18.35 -7.41
N ASP A 505 15.95 19.26 -7.23
CA ASP A 505 16.30 19.81 -5.91
C ASP A 505 15.57 21.10 -5.55
N ALA A 506 15.15 21.88 -6.56
CA ALA A 506 14.40 23.10 -6.32
C ALA A 506 12.90 22.79 -6.07
N PRO A 507 12.17 23.63 -5.32
CA PRO A 507 10.71 23.56 -5.26
C PRO A 507 10.07 23.76 -6.64
N ILE A 508 8.88 23.19 -6.85
CA ILE A 508 8.03 23.65 -7.96
C ILE A 508 7.34 24.93 -7.51
N THR A 509 7.36 25.96 -8.38
CA THR A 509 6.54 27.16 -8.23
C THR A 509 5.57 27.28 -9.39
N LEU A 510 4.35 27.69 -9.09
CA LEU A 510 3.26 27.88 -10.05
C LEU A 510 2.63 29.25 -9.83
N ASP A 511 2.98 30.21 -10.69
CA ASP A 511 2.29 31.50 -10.77
C ASP A 511 0.99 31.34 -11.55
N TYR A 512 -0.10 31.98 -11.11
CA TYR A 512 -1.39 31.84 -11.78
C TYR A 512 -2.28 33.06 -11.62
N ASP A 513 -3.09 33.32 -12.64
CA ASP A 513 -4.20 34.27 -12.61
C ASP A 513 -5.52 33.52 -12.65
N PHE A 514 -6.52 34.00 -11.87
CA PHE A 514 -7.80 33.33 -11.78
C PHE A 514 -8.97 34.29 -11.69
N ARG A 515 -10.16 33.78 -12.03
CA ARG A 515 -11.44 34.40 -11.71
C ARG A 515 -12.42 33.37 -11.14
N ALA A 516 -13.27 33.84 -10.22
CA ALA A 516 -14.39 33.06 -9.68
C ALA A 516 -15.67 33.86 -9.80
N GLU A 517 -16.60 33.39 -10.60
CA GLU A 517 -17.87 34.05 -10.88
C GLU A 517 -18.90 33.69 -9.80
N ASP A 518 -19.80 34.65 -9.48
CA ASP A 518 -20.91 34.51 -8.51
C ASP A 518 -20.44 34.01 -7.12
N TYR A 519 -19.17 34.35 -6.72
CA TYR A 519 -18.62 33.82 -5.48
C TYR A 519 -19.01 34.62 -4.25
N TYR A 520 -19.23 35.92 -4.38
CA TYR A 520 -19.63 36.77 -3.26
C TYR A 520 -21.04 37.37 -3.46
N ARG A 521 -21.64 37.91 -2.40
CA ARG A 521 -22.94 38.56 -2.44
C ARG A 521 -22.86 39.97 -1.88
N GLU A 522 -23.48 40.90 -2.55
CA GLU A 522 -23.73 42.26 -2.05
C GLU A 522 -25.23 42.41 -1.74
N ILE A 523 -25.56 42.74 -0.49
CA ILE A 523 -26.91 42.89 0.00
C ILE A 523 -26.96 44.16 0.86
N ASN A 524 -27.84 45.10 0.49
CA ASN A 524 -28.05 46.35 1.23
C ASN A 524 -26.73 47.13 1.54
N GLY A 525 -25.85 47.24 0.56
CA GLY A 525 -24.56 47.91 0.70
C GLY A 525 -23.54 47.19 1.60
N SER A 526 -23.74 45.90 1.86
CA SER A 526 -22.77 45.06 2.56
C SER A 526 -22.34 43.89 1.65
N ILE A 527 -21.03 43.67 1.57
CA ILE A 527 -20.41 42.53 0.87
C ILE A 527 -20.16 41.42 1.88
N TYR A 528 -20.60 40.22 1.54
CA TYR A 528 -20.41 38.97 2.30
C TYR A 528 -19.44 38.10 1.53
N PHE A 529 -18.21 37.93 2.04
CA PHE A 529 -17.14 37.22 1.36
C PHE A 529 -16.49 36.16 2.25
N ASN A 530 -16.43 34.94 1.76
CA ASN A 530 -15.63 33.87 2.41
C ASN A 530 -14.24 33.84 1.80
N MET A 531 -13.22 34.20 2.59
CA MET A 531 -11.83 34.15 2.16
C MET A 531 -11.29 32.72 2.02
N ASN A 532 -11.93 31.73 2.65
CA ASN A 532 -11.56 30.32 2.50
C ASN A 532 -12.25 29.73 1.25
N MET A 533 -11.61 29.86 0.11
CA MET A 533 -12.11 29.29 -1.13
C MET A 533 -11.90 27.76 -1.20
N ASP A 534 -10.96 27.21 -0.43
CA ASP A 534 -10.69 25.79 -0.35
C ASP A 534 -11.77 25.05 0.47
N LYS A 535 -12.27 23.95 -0.09
CA LYS A 535 -13.28 23.07 0.52
C LYS A 535 -12.73 21.72 0.98
N SER A 536 -11.41 21.62 1.10
CA SER A 536 -10.76 20.42 1.65
C SER A 536 -11.40 20.04 2.98
N PHE A 537 -11.54 18.76 3.22
CA PHE A 537 -12.10 18.17 4.44
C PHE A 537 -13.59 18.46 4.71
N SER A 538 -14.35 19.08 3.78
CA SER A 538 -15.77 19.34 4.00
C SER A 538 -16.61 18.08 4.31
N ASN A 539 -16.14 16.89 3.91
CA ASN A 539 -16.74 15.58 4.16
C ASN A 539 -15.68 14.57 4.65
N ALA A 540 -14.74 15.01 5.47
CA ALA A 540 -13.62 14.17 5.90
C ALA A 540 -13.80 13.55 7.29
N THR A 541 -15.01 13.66 7.88
CA THR A 541 -15.35 12.92 9.11
C THR A 541 -15.32 11.42 8.84
N ILE A 542 -14.84 10.68 9.82
CA ILE A 542 -14.78 9.22 9.81
C ILE A 542 -16.07 8.70 10.41
N GLU A 543 -16.67 7.69 9.77
CA GLU A 543 -17.89 7.03 10.26
C GLU A 543 -17.62 6.31 11.58
N GLU A 544 -18.61 6.31 12.49
CA GLU A 544 -18.46 5.75 13.84
C GLU A 544 -18.22 4.23 13.83
N ASP A 545 -18.66 3.55 12.78
CA ASP A 545 -18.53 2.09 12.61
C ASP A 545 -17.25 1.66 11.89
N ARG A 546 -16.41 2.62 11.46
CA ARG A 546 -15.11 2.30 10.87
C ARG A 546 -14.24 1.53 11.85
N LYS A 547 -13.72 0.38 11.37
CA LYS A 547 -12.93 -0.57 12.17
C LYS A 547 -11.43 -0.48 11.92
N TYR A 548 -11.05 -0.11 10.69
CA TYR A 548 -9.67 -0.24 10.25
C TYR A 548 -8.93 1.10 10.25
N PRO A 549 -7.60 1.07 10.47
CA PRO A 549 -6.76 2.26 10.39
C PRO A 549 -6.92 2.99 9.05
N ARG A 550 -6.62 4.28 9.06
CA ARG A 550 -6.55 5.09 7.85
C ARG A 550 -5.10 5.34 7.46
N GLU A 551 -4.73 5.02 6.22
CA GLU A 551 -3.39 5.20 5.69
C GLU A 551 -3.27 6.51 4.90
N LEU A 552 -2.08 7.14 4.99
CA LEU A 552 -1.68 8.32 4.23
C LEU A 552 -0.29 8.06 3.62
N ASP A 553 -0.07 8.49 2.39
CA ASP A 553 1.20 8.27 1.70
C ASP A 553 2.37 9.03 2.36
N TYR A 554 2.12 10.26 2.83
CA TYR A 554 3.11 11.08 3.51
C TYR A 554 2.46 12.13 4.41
N LYS A 555 3.17 12.58 5.42
CA LYS A 555 2.80 13.70 6.29
C LYS A 555 3.02 15.01 5.56
N TYR A 556 2.15 16.02 5.76
CA TYR A 556 2.31 17.30 5.07
C TYR A 556 1.68 18.47 5.80
N ILE A 557 2.06 19.68 5.36
CA ILE A 557 1.46 20.95 5.75
C ILE A 557 0.90 21.63 4.50
N ASP A 558 -0.34 22.11 4.58
CA ASP A 558 -0.95 23.02 3.63
C ASP A 558 -1.02 24.42 4.24
N GLN A 559 -0.47 25.42 3.56
CA GLN A 559 -0.41 26.80 4.00
C GLN A 559 -1.03 27.71 2.96
N ASN A 560 -1.95 28.56 3.39
CA ASN A 560 -2.59 29.54 2.53
C ASN A 560 -2.45 30.92 3.14
N LEU A 561 -1.90 31.86 2.37
CA LEU A 561 -1.88 33.29 2.68
C LEU A 561 -2.73 34.01 1.65
N SER A 562 -3.89 34.47 2.04
CA SER A 562 -4.78 35.20 1.13
C SER A 562 -5.01 36.64 1.57
N SER A 563 -5.08 37.58 0.60
CA SER A 563 -5.34 38.97 0.84
C SER A 563 -6.51 39.49 0.00
N LEU A 564 -7.50 40.08 0.66
CA LEU A 564 -8.65 40.73 0.04
C LEU A 564 -8.44 42.25 0.02
N GLU A 565 -8.37 42.86 -1.14
CA GLU A 565 -8.40 44.31 -1.27
C GLU A 565 -9.78 44.83 -0.90
N ILE A 566 -9.84 45.83 0.03
CA ILE A 566 -11.08 46.46 0.43
C ILE A 566 -11.50 47.44 -0.68
N PRO A 567 -12.67 47.22 -1.35
CA PRO A 567 -13.11 48.08 -2.42
C PRO A 567 -13.26 49.56 -1.97
N GLU A 568 -12.99 50.48 -2.87
CA GLU A 568 -13.15 51.89 -2.59
C GLU A 568 -14.57 52.21 -2.07
N GLY A 569 -14.66 52.99 -1.01
CA GLY A 569 -15.92 53.33 -0.36
C GLY A 569 -16.47 52.29 0.61
N TYR A 570 -15.72 51.18 0.87
CA TYR A 570 -16.10 50.19 1.87
C TYR A 570 -15.16 50.21 3.09
N GLU A 571 -15.64 49.67 4.19
CA GLU A 571 -14.88 49.41 5.42
C GLU A 571 -15.19 48.03 5.98
N VAL A 572 -14.30 47.47 6.79
CA VAL A 572 -14.51 46.18 7.44
C VAL A 572 -15.53 46.35 8.57
N LYS A 573 -16.68 45.70 8.45
CA LYS A 573 -17.71 45.63 9.48
C LYS A 573 -17.53 44.45 10.42
N PHE A 574 -17.07 43.32 9.91
CA PHE A 574 -16.88 42.10 10.69
C PHE A 574 -15.71 41.26 10.15
N LEU A 575 -14.86 40.84 11.07
CA LEU A 575 -13.82 39.83 10.83
C LEU A 575 -14.11 38.59 11.70
N PRO A 576 -13.94 37.38 11.16
CA PRO A 576 -13.98 36.16 11.97
C PRO A 576 -12.92 36.19 13.08
N LYS A 577 -13.21 35.46 14.16
CA LYS A 577 -12.22 35.27 15.24
C LYS A 577 -11.16 34.29 14.78
N ASN A 578 -9.94 34.48 15.26
CA ASN A 578 -8.85 33.53 15.08
C ASN A 578 -9.22 32.21 15.75
N SER A 579 -8.82 31.09 15.13
CA SER A 579 -9.09 29.74 15.61
C SER A 579 -7.88 28.87 15.38
N GLU A 580 -7.64 27.97 16.34
CA GLU A 580 -6.51 27.04 16.30
C GLU A 580 -6.88 25.72 16.95
N VAL A 581 -6.37 24.63 16.43
CA VAL A 581 -6.36 23.27 17.01
C VAL A 581 -4.99 22.69 16.76
N ASP A 582 -4.34 22.25 17.83
CA ASP A 582 -3.08 21.51 17.77
C ASP A 582 -3.37 20.06 18.21
N GLY A 583 -3.49 19.15 17.26
CA GLY A 583 -3.83 17.74 17.50
C GLY A 583 -2.71 16.78 17.07
N LYS A 584 -2.73 15.57 17.59
CA LYS A 584 -1.72 14.53 17.31
C LYS A 584 -1.62 14.19 15.82
N VAL A 585 -2.76 14.05 15.14
CA VAL A 585 -2.83 13.56 13.74
C VAL A 585 -3.26 14.64 12.75
N PHE A 586 -3.97 15.65 13.22
CA PHE A 586 -4.45 16.79 12.45
C PHE A 586 -4.49 18.04 13.32
N GLY A 587 -4.02 19.12 12.79
CA GLY A 587 -4.16 20.42 13.43
C GLY A 587 -4.30 21.53 12.38
N TYR A 588 -4.79 22.68 12.81
CA TYR A 588 -4.94 23.85 11.94
C TYR A 588 -4.85 25.17 12.70
N SER A 589 -4.57 26.23 11.97
CA SER A 589 -4.60 27.61 12.43
C SER A 589 -5.25 28.50 11.38
N MET A 590 -6.14 29.41 11.80
CA MET A 590 -6.76 30.45 10.98
C MET A 590 -6.63 31.80 11.69
N LYS A 591 -5.92 32.75 11.09
CA LYS A 591 -5.65 34.08 11.65
C LYS A 591 -6.08 35.15 10.68
N TYR A 592 -7.11 35.89 11.07
CA TYR A 592 -7.59 37.04 10.32
C TYR A 592 -7.00 38.34 10.89
N ARG A 593 -6.52 39.23 10.02
CA ARG A 593 -6.09 40.55 10.39
C ARG A 593 -6.47 41.59 9.32
N GLN A 594 -6.69 42.80 9.76
CA GLN A 594 -6.86 43.93 8.87
C GLN A 594 -5.57 44.73 8.82
N GLU A 595 -5.12 45.05 7.63
CA GLU A 595 -4.04 45.98 7.34
C GLU A 595 -4.61 47.17 6.55
N GLU A 596 -3.79 48.21 6.28
CA GLU A 596 -4.24 49.34 5.50
C GLU A 596 -4.73 48.90 4.11
N GLY A 597 -6.02 49.12 3.84
CA GLY A 597 -6.65 48.77 2.56
C GLY A 597 -6.91 47.29 2.31
N LYS A 598 -6.54 46.38 3.22
CA LYS A 598 -6.65 44.92 3.00
C LYS A 598 -7.16 44.16 4.21
N VAL A 599 -7.78 43.02 3.95
CA VAL A 599 -8.00 41.93 4.92
C VAL A 599 -7.12 40.75 4.55
N ILE A 600 -6.38 40.24 5.51
CA ILE A 600 -5.47 39.11 5.32
C ILE A 600 -5.99 37.90 6.13
N LEU A 601 -5.96 36.75 5.52
CA LEU A 601 -6.16 35.47 6.18
C LEU A 601 -4.90 34.61 6.00
N GLU A 602 -4.31 34.20 7.14
CA GLU A 602 -3.34 33.14 7.22
C GLU A 602 -4.04 31.86 7.67
N ARG A 603 -4.08 30.85 6.82
CA ARG A 603 -4.63 29.54 7.12
C ARG A 603 -3.55 28.49 6.93
N SER A 604 -3.40 27.61 7.89
CA SER A 604 -2.58 26.41 7.73
C SER A 604 -3.30 25.21 8.34
N PHE A 605 -3.07 24.04 7.80
CA PHE A 605 -3.38 22.78 8.44
C PHE A 605 -2.30 21.74 8.15
N TYR A 606 -2.23 20.72 8.99
CA TYR A 606 -1.29 19.62 8.78
C TYR A 606 -1.94 18.25 9.01
N LEU A 607 -1.37 17.25 8.33
CA LEU A 607 -1.59 15.83 8.60
C LEU A 607 -0.27 15.22 9.09
N ASP A 608 -0.26 14.68 10.31
CA ASP A 608 0.94 14.14 10.96
C ASP A 608 0.79 12.66 11.32
N TYR A 609 0.45 11.85 10.33
CA TYR A 609 0.39 10.39 10.45
C TYR A 609 0.72 9.73 9.12
N LEU A 610 1.23 8.49 9.16
CA LEU A 610 1.23 7.57 8.02
C LEU A 610 0.13 6.52 8.18
N LEU A 611 -0.16 6.12 9.42
CA LEU A 611 -1.21 5.17 9.77
C LEU A 611 -1.94 5.69 11.00
N MET A 612 -3.15 6.20 10.83
CA MET A 612 -4.01 6.68 11.91
C MET A 612 -4.83 5.51 12.45
N GLN A 613 -4.71 5.26 13.74
CA GLN A 613 -5.38 4.15 14.42
C GLN A 613 -6.82 4.51 14.82
N PRO A 614 -7.71 3.53 15.01
CA PRO A 614 -9.11 3.78 15.38
C PRO A 614 -9.30 4.61 16.65
N GLU A 615 -8.38 4.52 17.62
CA GLU A 615 -8.41 5.33 18.84
C GLU A 615 -8.24 6.84 18.61
N ASP A 616 -7.69 7.25 17.46
CA ASP A 616 -7.50 8.65 17.09
C ASP A 616 -8.72 9.23 16.32
N PHE A 617 -9.72 8.41 15.91
CA PHE A 617 -10.83 8.84 15.04
C PHE A 617 -11.76 9.87 15.69
N ALA A 618 -12.04 9.72 16.97
CA ALA A 618 -12.88 10.68 17.69
C ALA A 618 -12.23 12.09 17.72
N ASN A 619 -10.92 12.15 18.02
CA ASN A 619 -10.16 13.39 18.02
C ASN A 619 -10.05 14.02 16.62
N TRP A 620 -9.89 13.17 15.60
CA TRP A 620 -9.94 13.59 14.20
C TRP A 620 -11.29 14.25 13.87
N ASN A 621 -12.42 13.57 14.18
CA ASN A 621 -13.75 14.08 13.86
C ASN A 621 -14.03 15.42 14.54
N GLU A 622 -13.71 15.57 15.84
CA GLU A 622 -13.86 16.83 16.57
C GLU A 622 -13.07 17.98 15.90
N ALA A 623 -11.81 17.71 15.53
CA ALA A 623 -10.96 18.70 14.90
C ALA A 623 -11.46 19.07 13.48
N ILE A 624 -11.90 18.10 12.68
CA ILE A 624 -12.44 18.30 11.33
C ILE A 624 -13.77 19.06 11.35
N GLU A 625 -14.68 18.74 12.29
CA GLU A 625 -15.93 19.48 12.44
C GLU A 625 -15.69 20.95 12.77
N LYS A 626 -14.77 21.21 13.70
CA LYS A 626 -14.38 22.58 14.06
C LYS A 626 -13.73 23.30 12.89
N PHE A 627 -12.78 22.67 12.21
CA PHE A 627 -12.14 23.21 11.00
C PHE A 627 -13.16 23.55 9.91
N THR A 628 -14.08 22.62 9.63
CA THR A 628 -15.14 22.82 8.62
C THR A 628 -16.07 23.99 8.98
N LYS A 629 -16.39 24.16 10.27
CA LYS A 629 -17.19 25.29 10.77
C LYS A 629 -16.44 26.61 10.59
N ASP A 630 -15.15 26.64 10.92
CA ASP A 630 -14.32 27.83 10.83
C ASP A 630 -14.02 28.21 9.37
N ASN A 631 -13.85 27.24 8.48
CA ASN A 631 -13.73 27.45 7.02
C ASN A 631 -14.97 28.13 6.39
N LYS A 632 -16.14 28.05 7.00
CA LYS A 632 -17.38 28.68 6.51
C LYS A 632 -17.56 30.13 7.00
N GLN A 633 -16.64 30.65 7.81
CA GLN A 633 -16.72 32.04 8.31
C GLN A 633 -16.54 33.04 7.16
N ILE A 634 -17.23 34.16 7.29
CA ILE A 634 -17.24 35.21 6.27
C ILE A 634 -16.73 36.55 6.83
N VAL A 635 -16.05 37.31 5.99
CA VAL A 635 -15.75 38.71 6.19
C VAL A 635 -16.93 39.55 5.72
N ILE A 636 -17.32 40.59 6.45
CA ILE A 636 -18.36 41.51 6.03
C ILE A 636 -17.75 42.89 5.83
N LEU A 637 -17.83 43.39 4.60
CA LEU A 637 -17.50 44.78 4.27
C LEU A 637 -18.79 45.58 4.15
N LYS A 638 -18.78 46.82 4.60
CA LYS A 638 -19.95 47.73 4.55
C LYS A 638 -19.58 49.00 3.81
N LYS A 639 -20.48 49.47 2.97
CA LYS A 639 -20.34 50.77 2.30
C LYS A 639 -20.35 51.89 3.35
N LYS A 640 -19.36 52.80 3.25
CA LYS A 640 -19.21 53.94 4.13
C LYS A 640 -20.35 54.92 4.02
#